data_564417c835debcb44f029f2804f6abde
#
_entry.id   564417c835debcb44f029f2804f6abde
#
_cell.length_a   1.000
_cell.length_b   1.000
_cell.length_c   1.000
_cell.angle_alpha   90.00
_cell.angle_beta   90.00
_cell.angle_gamma   90.00
#
_symmetry.space_group_name_H-M   'P 1'
#
loop_
_entity.id
_entity.type
_entity.pdbx_description
1 polymer ?
#
loop_
_entity_poly.entity_id
_entity_poly.type
_entity_poly.pdbx_seq_one_letter_code
_entity_poly.pdbx_strand_id
1 'polypeptide(L)'
;MKLLLVTLLAVLGTETAFANQGSFVDEVSFIQYLDENTALEEVKNGNLDIYYFRIPSDRIDTFEAREGLQVYESTGGSYSILINPAESEKFNPFSISEVRYAVNYLVDRKLIVNELMGGFGVPMISNYGPYDPDYLFILDEIESFHFRYNPTLAEEMITNALESAGAKKIDNTWTFQGEEIELIGFIRSDDPVRKSIGAILSSELERLGFKVKKDYGDLNKAFVVVYGSDPSDLKWNFYTEGWGGRSAFVKYDPVGLGQMYSPWFSNMPGFNDPSYWNYQNDYLDSITQRIYIGNFSSAEERIDLFRKATNEGVNESVRIFLASKIDQYVVNDKTQGVINDFGAGVPSRFTPINARTETNSLTIGVKQIYQGSWNPIMGISDTYSRQIYDTLYDPAVFKHPYTGDTFPIRSSWMVETAGPNGNLTVPEDAITWDPLSQTWQKVGPGTKSTSKVTFDLNFSNWHNGQLMDINDILYSLYFTFEWGSEPLDDDKTFDTEYTPRTAQTVQTFIGVKPIDNDTIEVYVDYWHFDEAEIADWASLWSSTPWEIMAAMEQAVVDGKVSFSRSGSVSKGVNWLSLIVPNDAAIIREYLEEFKTSNFIPPALQNFVSNTQYVNSRYDSSIKWINENDHAIISNGPFFLDRYSPEARMIVIKAFKDNTYPFPAGHWKDFENVKFPKILKIDLPTVIKKGSVLSIPVTAEDASKIHYFLTNSEGVTVATGIKELDGKNADIIISEAQTSQLGNGANDLKIFVISENVLRPDIYTTSFLAVTDSTALPETTTVGFDIQDSKNDYVGIFAIIIGAIIVGTIVYLRRKRKSTQNLRH
;
A
#
# COMPACT_ATOMS: atom_id res chain seq x y z
N MET A 1 -50.44 -30.51 43.29
CA MET A 1 -49.28 -29.72 43.79
C MET A 1 -47.91 -30.11 43.20
N LYS A 2 -47.85 -30.91 42.13
CA LYS A 2 -46.61 -31.24 41.40
C LYS A 2 -46.58 -30.74 39.95
N LEU A 3 -47.67 -30.09 39.48
CA LEU A 3 -47.76 -29.54 38.13
C LEU A 3 -47.53 -28.03 38.08
N LEU A 4 -47.48 -27.33 39.23
CA LEU A 4 -47.20 -25.89 39.30
C LEU A 4 -45.75 -25.55 39.57
N LEU A 5 -44.87 -26.54 39.82
CA LEU A 5 -43.47 -26.34 40.10
C LEU A 5 -42.58 -26.52 38.84
N VAL A 6 -43.16 -27.11 37.77
CA VAL A 6 -42.42 -27.28 36.50
C VAL A 6 -42.59 -26.08 35.55
N THR A 7 -43.67 -25.30 35.73
CA THR A 7 -43.92 -24.09 34.93
C THR A 7 -43.22 -22.86 35.47
N LEU A 8 -42.67 -22.88 36.69
CA LEU A 8 -41.96 -21.75 37.27
C LEU A 8 -40.44 -21.85 37.09
N LEU A 9 -39.93 -23.03 36.67
CA LEU A 9 -38.53 -23.24 36.35
C LEU A 9 -38.23 -23.08 34.85
N ALA A 10 -39.24 -22.92 34.00
CA ALA A 10 -39.09 -22.66 32.56
C ALA A 10 -39.12 -21.18 32.18
N VAL A 11 -39.32 -20.28 33.15
CA VAL A 11 -39.33 -18.81 32.92
C VAL A 11 -38.08 -18.11 33.46
N LEU A 12 -37.17 -18.82 34.11
CA LEU A 12 -35.92 -18.29 34.65
C LEU A 12 -34.66 -18.72 33.86
N GLY A 13 -34.79 -19.04 32.56
CA GLY A 13 -33.72 -19.62 31.76
C GLY A 13 -33.60 -19.08 30.34
N THR A 14 -34.13 -17.91 30.02
CA THR A 14 -33.82 -17.19 28.79
C THR A 14 -33.55 -15.72 29.12
N GLU A 15 -32.50 -15.46 29.90
CA GLU A 15 -31.63 -14.35 29.54
C GLU A 15 -30.97 -14.85 28.25
N THR A 16 -31.55 -14.55 27.10
CA THR A 16 -30.81 -14.46 25.86
C THR A 16 -29.73 -13.42 26.16
N ALA A 17 -28.51 -13.90 26.37
CA ALA A 17 -27.35 -13.04 26.27
C ALA A 17 -27.47 -12.43 24.89
N PHE A 18 -27.93 -11.18 24.78
CA PHE A 18 -27.81 -10.40 23.58
C PHE A 18 -26.31 -10.33 23.33
N ALA A 19 -25.84 -11.07 22.33
CA ALA A 19 -24.46 -10.96 21.90
C ALA A 19 -24.22 -9.45 21.67
N ASN A 20 -23.22 -8.87 22.33
CA ASN A 20 -22.85 -7.50 22.11
C ASN A 20 -22.55 -7.35 20.61
N GLN A 21 -23.33 -6.53 19.90
CA GLN A 21 -23.05 -6.24 18.50
C GLN A 21 -21.86 -5.31 18.39
N GLY A 22 -21.12 -5.40 17.29
CA GLY A 22 -19.98 -4.54 16.95
C GLY A 22 -18.68 -4.95 17.64
N SER A 23 -18.07 -4.02 18.35
CA SER A 23 -16.79 -4.20 19.03
C SER A 23 -16.91 -4.72 20.46
N PHE A 24 -15.80 -5.26 20.98
CA PHE A 24 -15.71 -5.59 22.41
C PHE A 24 -15.60 -4.33 23.28
N VAL A 25 -14.83 -3.34 22.83
CA VAL A 25 -14.65 -2.08 23.56
C VAL A 25 -15.82 -1.13 23.29
N ASP A 26 -16.17 -0.30 24.27
CA ASP A 26 -17.22 0.69 24.17
C ASP A 26 -16.72 2.00 23.56
N GLU A 27 -15.46 2.32 23.74
CA GLU A 27 -14.83 3.57 23.31
C GLU A 27 -13.39 3.34 22.88
N VAL A 28 -12.96 4.06 21.82
CA VAL A 28 -11.55 4.16 21.42
C VAL A 28 -11.14 5.62 21.38
N SER A 29 -10.08 5.95 22.10
CA SER A 29 -9.50 7.29 22.14
C SER A 29 -8.19 7.30 21.36
N PHE A 30 -8.11 8.08 20.27
CA PHE A 30 -6.87 8.35 19.52
C PHE A 30 -6.26 9.64 20.02
N ILE A 31 -5.02 9.55 20.54
CA ILE A 31 -4.30 10.69 21.13
C ILE A 31 -3.02 10.94 20.33
N GLN A 32 -2.80 12.18 19.92
CA GLN A 32 -1.62 12.55 19.15
C GLN A 32 -0.36 12.68 20.01
N TYR A 33 0.68 11.97 19.59
CA TYR A 33 2.03 12.07 20.15
C TYR A 33 3.02 12.43 19.03
N LEU A 34 3.54 13.66 19.03
CA LEU A 34 4.55 14.10 18.06
C LEU A 34 5.91 13.47 18.33
N ASP A 35 6.24 13.28 19.60
CA ASP A 35 7.47 12.61 20.05
C ASP A 35 7.22 11.11 20.27
N GLU A 36 7.89 10.29 19.46
CA GLU A 36 7.74 8.84 19.47
C GLU A 36 8.22 8.22 20.79
N ASN A 37 9.29 8.76 21.38
CA ASN A 37 9.83 8.23 22.64
C ASN A 37 8.84 8.42 23.79
N THR A 38 8.17 9.57 23.83
CA THR A 38 7.11 9.82 24.82
C THR A 38 5.97 8.82 24.64
N ALA A 39 5.48 8.60 23.40
CA ALA A 39 4.42 7.65 23.16
C ALA A 39 4.79 6.22 23.60
N LEU A 40 6.01 5.77 23.29
CA LEU A 40 6.50 4.45 23.68
C LEU A 40 6.62 4.27 25.20
N GLU A 41 7.04 5.31 25.94
CA GLU A 41 7.06 5.26 27.41
C GLU A 41 5.64 5.25 27.99
N GLU A 42 4.65 5.90 27.34
CA GLU A 42 3.24 5.86 27.75
C GLU A 42 2.64 4.44 27.55
N VAL A 43 2.96 3.74 26.47
CA VAL A 43 2.56 2.32 26.30
C VAL A 43 3.18 1.46 27.39
N LYS A 44 4.46 1.64 27.68
CA LYS A 44 5.18 0.92 28.72
C LYS A 44 4.58 1.14 30.11
N ASN A 45 4.13 2.36 30.39
CA ASN A 45 3.55 2.72 31.67
C ASN A 45 2.06 2.29 31.77
N GLY A 46 1.45 1.80 30.68
CA GLY A 46 0.04 1.41 30.61
C GLY A 46 -0.92 2.60 30.55
N ASN A 47 -0.46 3.77 30.14
CA ASN A 47 -1.30 4.95 29.85
C ASN A 47 -1.81 4.95 28.41
N LEU A 48 -1.11 4.24 27.52
CA LEU A 48 -1.56 3.85 26.20
C LEU A 48 -1.62 2.33 26.11
N ASP A 49 -2.62 1.82 25.39
CA ASP A 49 -2.74 0.40 25.06
C ASP A 49 -1.87 0.04 23.85
N ILE A 50 -1.86 0.91 22.83
CA ILE A 50 -1.19 0.70 21.55
C ILE A 50 -0.59 2.03 21.06
N TYR A 51 0.54 1.97 20.36
CA TYR A 51 1.03 3.09 19.58
C TYR A 51 0.99 2.74 18.07
N TYR A 52 0.17 3.48 17.28
CA TYR A 52 -0.03 3.27 15.85
C TYR A 52 1.07 3.91 15.00
N PHE A 53 2.30 3.83 15.47
CA PHE A 53 3.47 4.20 14.71
C PHE A 53 4.63 3.27 15.07
N ARG A 54 5.59 3.17 14.16
CA ARG A 54 6.71 2.22 14.30
C ARG A 54 7.61 2.56 15.49
N ILE A 55 8.22 1.54 16.06
CA ILE A 55 9.34 1.69 16.98
C ILE A 55 10.56 2.16 16.17
N PRO A 56 11.31 3.20 16.63
CA PRO A 56 12.61 3.52 16.04
C PRO A 56 13.56 2.32 16.08
N SER A 57 14.26 2.06 14.96
CA SER A 57 15.08 0.84 14.79
C SER A 57 16.16 0.66 15.84
N ASP A 58 16.73 1.74 16.37
CA ASP A 58 17.74 1.75 17.44
C ASP A 58 17.19 1.40 18.84
N ARG A 59 15.87 1.26 18.96
CA ARG A 59 15.19 0.95 20.22
C ARG A 59 14.46 -0.38 20.26
N ILE A 60 14.39 -1.10 19.17
CA ILE A 60 13.59 -2.34 19.05
C ILE A 60 14.00 -3.35 20.12
N ASP A 61 15.28 -3.67 20.25
CA ASP A 61 15.80 -4.61 21.26
C ASP A 61 15.40 -4.23 22.70
N THR A 62 15.26 -2.94 22.94
CA THR A 62 14.86 -2.40 24.24
C THR A 62 13.41 -2.74 24.56
N PHE A 63 12.54 -2.85 23.55
CA PHE A 63 11.12 -3.15 23.74
C PHE A 63 10.83 -4.66 23.64
N GLU A 64 11.50 -5.41 22.76
CA GLU A 64 11.34 -6.87 22.64
C GLU A 64 11.70 -7.63 23.92
N ALA A 65 12.68 -7.14 24.68
CA ALA A 65 13.15 -7.80 25.90
C ALA A 65 12.36 -7.44 27.18
N ARG A 66 11.27 -6.65 27.08
CA ARG A 66 10.53 -6.14 28.25
C ARG A 66 9.30 -6.98 28.57
N GLU A 67 9.18 -7.38 29.85
CA GLU A 67 7.93 -7.88 30.42
C GLU A 67 6.83 -6.81 30.32
N GLY A 68 5.60 -7.22 30.02
CA GLY A 68 4.45 -6.33 29.94
C GLY A 68 4.20 -5.69 28.59
N LEU A 69 5.00 -6.02 27.58
CA LEU A 69 4.87 -5.52 26.22
C LEU A 69 4.85 -6.65 25.18
N GLN A 70 4.11 -6.45 24.10
CA GLN A 70 4.13 -7.26 22.91
C GLN A 70 4.62 -6.43 21.73
N VAL A 71 5.48 -7.01 20.89
CA VAL A 71 5.97 -6.36 19.66
C VAL A 71 5.46 -7.14 18.46
N TYR A 72 4.86 -6.43 17.51
CA TYR A 72 4.33 -6.98 16.26
C TYR A 72 5.12 -6.42 15.09
N GLU A 73 5.43 -7.30 14.12
CA GLU A 73 6.15 -6.94 12.91
C GLU A 73 5.21 -6.98 11.70
N SER A 74 5.28 -5.95 10.85
CA SER A 74 4.51 -5.84 9.62
C SER A 74 5.32 -5.18 8.51
N THR A 75 4.86 -5.31 7.27
CA THR A 75 5.43 -4.57 6.14
C THR A 75 5.03 -3.10 6.23
N GLY A 76 6.00 -2.20 6.19
CA GLY A 76 5.82 -0.78 6.46
C GLY A 76 5.79 0.14 5.23
N GLY A 77 5.61 -0.41 4.02
CA GLY A 77 5.74 0.34 2.77
C GLY A 77 7.20 0.47 2.32
N SER A 78 7.57 1.57 1.65
CA SER A 78 8.88 1.69 1.01
C SER A 78 9.52 3.06 1.13
N TYR A 79 10.82 3.12 0.88
CA TYR A 79 11.57 4.34 0.58
C TYR A 79 11.96 4.38 -0.89
N SER A 80 11.85 5.56 -1.49
CA SER A 80 12.21 5.82 -2.88
C SER A 80 12.80 7.23 -3.06
N ILE A 81 13.39 7.45 -4.22
CA ILE A 81 13.73 8.78 -4.73
C ILE A 81 12.84 9.01 -5.94
N LEU A 82 12.07 10.08 -5.93
CA LEU A 82 11.33 10.56 -7.08
C LEU A 82 12.20 11.59 -7.80
N ILE A 83 12.37 11.43 -9.10
CA ILE A 83 13.19 12.30 -9.94
C ILE A 83 12.25 13.11 -10.86
N ASN A 84 12.55 14.37 -11.03
CA ASN A 84 11.83 15.25 -11.95
C ASN A 84 12.33 15.07 -13.39
N PRO A 85 11.57 14.41 -14.28
CA PRO A 85 12.00 14.13 -15.65
C PRO A 85 11.71 15.26 -16.63
N ALA A 86 11.11 16.36 -16.20
CA ALA A 86 10.58 17.39 -17.07
C ALA A 86 11.67 18.10 -17.88
N GLU A 87 11.39 18.32 -19.15
CA GLU A 87 12.10 19.33 -19.94
C GLU A 87 11.71 20.73 -19.45
N SER A 88 12.64 21.68 -19.50
CA SER A 88 12.45 23.03 -19.01
C SER A 88 13.27 24.03 -19.83
N GLU A 89 12.97 25.33 -19.68
CA GLU A 89 13.80 26.38 -20.22
C GLU A 89 15.26 26.34 -19.72
N LYS A 90 15.43 25.93 -18.45
CA LYS A 90 16.73 25.61 -17.87
C LYS A 90 17.06 24.14 -18.13
N PHE A 91 18.33 23.88 -18.40
CA PHE A 91 18.77 22.50 -18.61
C PHE A 91 18.54 21.64 -17.34
N ASN A 92 17.70 20.65 -17.47
CA ASN A 92 17.49 19.63 -16.46
C ASN A 92 18.22 18.34 -16.85
N PRO A 93 19.31 17.96 -16.19
CA PRO A 93 20.02 16.72 -16.53
C PRO A 93 19.16 15.48 -16.35
N PHE A 94 18.14 15.53 -15.48
CA PHE A 94 17.22 14.41 -15.25
C PHE A 94 16.11 14.29 -16.30
N SER A 95 16.01 15.18 -17.29
CA SER A 95 15.19 14.92 -18.48
C SER A 95 15.78 13.79 -19.34
N ILE A 96 17.06 13.49 -19.18
CA ILE A 96 17.77 12.43 -19.89
C ILE A 96 17.61 11.11 -19.13
N SER A 97 17.00 10.08 -19.76
CA SER A 97 16.71 8.78 -19.14
C SER A 97 17.96 8.05 -18.65
N GLU A 98 19.07 8.11 -19.42
CA GLU A 98 20.34 7.48 -19.05
C GLU A 98 20.94 8.10 -17.77
N VAL A 99 20.72 9.40 -17.54
CA VAL A 99 21.14 10.06 -16.29
C VAL A 99 20.30 9.58 -15.12
N ARG A 100 18.96 9.48 -15.29
CA ARG A 100 18.09 8.93 -14.26
C ARG A 100 18.44 7.49 -13.94
N TYR A 101 18.63 6.65 -14.96
CA TYR A 101 19.01 5.25 -14.80
C TYR A 101 20.32 5.10 -14.02
N ALA A 102 21.32 5.93 -14.32
CA ALA A 102 22.64 5.89 -13.67
C ALA A 102 22.56 6.19 -12.15
N VAL A 103 21.54 6.94 -11.68
CA VAL A 103 21.36 7.22 -10.25
C VAL A 103 21.15 5.94 -9.43
N ASN A 104 20.62 4.86 -10.03
CA ASN A 104 20.51 3.57 -9.37
C ASN A 104 21.85 3.01 -8.86
N TYR A 105 22.96 3.36 -9.50
CA TYR A 105 24.33 2.96 -9.11
C TYR A 105 24.98 3.89 -8.09
N LEU A 106 24.38 5.09 -7.82
CA LEU A 106 24.85 6.04 -6.80
C LEU A 106 24.30 5.74 -5.41
N VAL A 107 23.31 4.85 -5.31
CA VAL A 107 22.62 4.57 -4.05
C VAL A 107 22.97 3.17 -3.56
N ASP A 108 23.57 3.10 -2.37
CA ASP A 108 23.83 1.82 -1.70
C ASP A 108 22.62 1.37 -0.89
N ARG A 109 21.78 0.53 -1.51
CA ARG A 109 20.57 -0.01 -0.88
C ARG A 109 20.87 -0.87 0.35
N LYS A 110 22.01 -1.59 0.36
CA LYS A 110 22.44 -2.41 1.50
C LYS A 110 22.84 -1.52 2.69
N LEU A 111 23.57 -0.44 2.43
CA LEU A 111 23.92 0.55 3.46
C LEU A 111 22.65 1.18 4.05
N ILE A 112 21.67 1.55 3.20
CA ILE A 112 20.41 2.13 3.69
C ILE A 112 19.71 1.16 4.64
N VAL A 113 19.55 -0.10 4.25
CA VAL A 113 18.88 -1.11 5.09
C VAL A 113 19.66 -1.37 6.38
N ASN A 114 20.97 -1.62 6.29
CA ASN A 114 21.75 -2.06 7.44
C ASN A 114 22.03 -0.91 8.42
N GLU A 115 22.43 0.26 7.89
CA GLU A 115 22.92 1.34 8.75
C GLU A 115 21.84 2.38 9.09
N LEU A 116 20.96 2.73 8.11
CA LEU A 116 19.95 3.73 8.36
C LEU A 116 18.65 3.16 8.92
N MET A 117 18.34 1.90 8.56
CA MET A 117 17.13 1.21 9.01
C MET A 117 17.41 0.16 10.08
N GLY A 118 18.68 -0.01 10.52
CA GLY A 118 19.05 -0.97 11.57
C GLY A 118 18.77 -2.43 11.21
N GLY A 119 18.75 -2.77 9.92
CA GLY A 119 18.41 -4.11 9.42
C GLY A 119 16.90 -4.37 9.25
N PHE A 120 16.02 -3.42 9.65
CA PHE A 120 14.56 -3.57 9.54
C PHE A 120 14.04 -3.12 8.16
N GLY A 121 14.43 -3.87 7.16
CA GLY A 121 14.04 -3.66 5.77
C GLY A 121 14.73 -4.61 4.83
N VAL A 122 14.34 -4.57 3.56
CA VAL A 122 14.94 -5.35 2.48
C VAL A 122 15.22 -4.43 1.30
N PRO A 123 16.39 -4.52 0.63
CA PRO A 123 16.68 -3.76 -0.58
C PRO A 123 15.59 -3.98 -1.64
N MET A 124 15.17 -2.89 -2.31
CA MET A 124 14.08 -2.87 -3.26
C MET A 124 14.51 -2.14 -4.54
N ILE A 125 14.12 -2.66 -5.70
CA ILE A 125 14.49 -2.12 -7.03
C ILE A 125 13.24 -1.63 -7.78
N SER A 126 12.11 -2.28 -7.59
CA SER A 126 10.82 -1.94 -8.20
C SER A 126 9.81 -1.52 -7.13
N ASN A 127 8.59 -1.21 -7.54
CA ASN A 127 7.48 -0.94 -6.63
C ASN A 127 7.00 -2.16 -5.81
N TYR A 128 7.39 -3.36 -6.21
CA TYR A 128 7.14 -4.57 -5.42
C TYR A 128 8.40 -4.98 -4.67
N GLY A 129 8.26 -5.16 -3.37
CA GLY A 129 9.29 -5.65 -2.49
C GLY A 129 9.12 -7.15 -2.19
N PRO A 130 10.10 -7.77 -1.52
CA PRO A 130 10.10 -9.21 -1.26
C PRO A 130 8.91 -9.76 -0.47
N TYR A 131 8.12 -8.89 0.17
CA TYR A 131 6.92 -9.27 0.92
C TYR A 131 5.62 -9.11 0.13
N ASP A 132 5.68 -8.54 -1.07
CA ASP A 132 4.51 -8.43 -1.94
C ASP A 132 4.29 -9.74 -2.72
N PRO A 133 3.06 -10.26 -2.83
CA PRO A 133 2.80 -11.53 -3.53
C PRO A 133 3.25 -11.53 -4.99
N ASP A 134 3.10 -10.42 -5.69
CA ASP A 134 3.50 -10.27 -7.10
C ASP A 134 5.02 -10.24 -7.31
N TYR A 135 5.83 -10.02 -6.26
CA TYR A 135 7.29 -9.92 -6.35
C TYR A 135 7.96 -11.16 -6.94
N LEU A 136 7.52 -12.34 -6.52
CA LEU A 136 8.15 -13.60 -6.98
C LEU A 136 7.96 -13.85 -8.49
N PHE A 137 6.91 -13.29 -9.09
CA PHE A 137 6.66 -13.42 -10.52
C PHE A 137 7.52 -12.52 -11.39
N ILE A 138 8.07 -11.44 -10.81
CA ILE A 138 8.91 -10.45 -11.50
C ILE A 138 10.38 -10.48 -11.05
N LEU A 139 10.74 -11.43 -10.16
CA LEU A 139 12.06 -11.44 -9.54
C LEU A 139 13.19 -11.62 -10.56
N ASP A 140 13.00 -12.45 -11.60
CA ASP A 140 14.00 -12.62 -12.67
C ASP A 140 14.29 -11.30 -13.38
N GLU A 141 13.27 -10.50 -13.67
CA GLU A 141 13.41 -9.16 -14.28
C GLU A 141 14.18 -8.23 -13.34
N ILE A 142 13.81 -8.23 -12.06
CA ILE A 142 14.45 -7.38 -11.04
C ILE A 142 15.94 -7.72 -10.90
N GLU A 143 16.28 -9.00 -10.83
CA GLU A 143 17.68 -9.44 -10.69
C GLU A 143 18.51 -9.13 -11.95
N SER A 144 17.89 -9.05 -13.13
CA SER A 144 18.57 -8.73 -14.39
C SER A 144 19.19 -7.33 -14.42
N PHE A 145 18.68 -6.40 -13.63
CA PHE A 145 19.23 -5.01 -13.58
C PHE A 145 20.57 -4.91 -12.87
N HIS A 146 20.90 -5.83 -11.97
CA HIS A 146 22.18 -5.88 -11.23
C HIS A 146 22.58 -4.58 -10.54
N PHE A 147 21.62 -3.81 -10.05
CA PHE A 147 21.89 -2.55 -9.36
C PHE A 147 22.66 -2.79 -8.07
N ARG A 148 23.97 -2.60 -8.16
CA ARG A 148 24.89 -2.56 -7.02
C ARG A 148 25.53 -1.19 -6.95
N TYR A 149 25.79 -0.68 -5.76
CA TYR A 149 26.50 0.58 -5.60
C TYR A 149 27.82 0.55 -6.39
N ASN A 150 27.90 1.40 -7.42
CA ASN A 150 29.04 1.51 -8.32
C ASN A 150 29.15 2.95 -8.83
N PRO A 151 29.69 3.86 -7.99
CA PRO A 151 29.76 5.28 -8.32
C PRO A 151 30.67 5.57 -9.53
N THR A 152 31.61 4.68 -9.87
CA THR A 152 32.47 4.83 -11.06
C THR A 152 31.66 4.59 -12.33
N LEU A 153 30.85 3.53 -12.38
CA LEU A 153 29.97 3.26 -13.51
C LEU A 153 28.94 4.38 -13.69
N ALA A 154 28.34 4.83 -12.58
CA ALA A 154 27.41 5.96 -12.62
C ALA A 154 28.05 7.24 -13.19
N GLU A 155 29.28 7.54 -12.78
CA GLU A 155 30.03 8.70 -13.28
C GLU A 155 30.30 8.60 -14.80
N GLU A 156 30.68 7.42 -15.28
CA GLU A 156 30.89 7.17 -16.70
C GLU A 156 29.59 7.36 -17.51
N MET A 157 28.48 6.75 -17.06
CA MET A 157 27.19 6.88 -17.73
C MET A 157 26.67 8.32 -17.75
N ILE A 158 26.71 9.01 -16.62
CA ILE A 158 26.25 10.40 -16.49
C ILE A 158 27.13 11.33 -17.35
N THR A 159 28.46 11.14 -17.35
CA THR A 159 29.37 11.92 -18.15
C THR A 159 29.05 11.78 -19.63
N ASN A 160 28.93 10.56 -20.13
CA ASN A 160 28.64 10.28 -21.54
C ASN A 160 27.28 10.88 -21.96
N ALA A 161 26.26 10.76 -21.14
CA ALA A 161 24.92 11.30 -21.41
C ALA A 161 24.93 12.84 -21.46
N LEU A 162 25.57 13.49 -20.48
CA LEU A 162 25.64 14.95 -20.39
C LEU A 162 26.47 15.57 -21.52
N GLU A 163 27.63 14.97 -21.85
CA GLU A 163 28.48 15.44 -22.97
C GLU A 163 27.74 15.29 -24.30
N SER A 164 27.00 14.19 -24.49
CA SER A 164 26.16 13.97 -25.67
C SER A 164 25.04 15.01 -25.79
N ALA A 165 24.51 15.48 -24.68
CA ALA A 165 23.53 16.57 -24.63
C ALA A 165 24.15 17.98 -24.78
N GLY A 166 25.46 18.07 -24.85
CA GLY A 166 26.19 19.35 -25.03
C GLY A 166 26.62 20.06 -23.75
N ALA A 167 26.42 19.43 -22.58
CA ALA A 167 26.98 19.92 -21.32
C ALA A 167 28.50 19.73 -21.28
N LYS A 168 29.18 20.51 -20.45
CA LYS A 168 30.64 20.47 -20.31
C LYS A 168 31.04 20.54 -18.84
N LYS A 169 32.09 19.81 -18.48
CA LYS A 169 32.68 19.87 -17.14
C LYS A 169 33.83 20.86 -17.13
N ILE A 170 33.67 21.98 -16.45
CA ILE A 170 34.68 23.06 -16.34
C ILE A 170 35.07 23.16 -14.86
N ASP A 171 36.36 23.08 -14.58
CA ASP A 171 36.90 23.12 -13.19
C ASP A 171 36.14 22.20 -12.23
N ASN A 172 35.87 20.97 -12.69
CA ASN A 172 35.09 19.93 -11.97
C ASN A 172 33.63 20.27 -11.74
N THR A 173 33.07 21.31 -12.41
CA THR A 173 31.63 21.67 -12.30
C THR A 173 30.96 21.48 -13.66
N TRP A 174 29.78 20.87 -13.65
CA TRP A 174 28.96 20.73 -14.85
C TRP A 174 28.33 22.06 -15.26
N THR A 175 28.45 22.40 -16.53
CA THR A 175 27.88 23.60 -17.13
C THR A 175 27.13 23.26 -18.42
N PHE A 176 26.07 24.02 -18.69
CA PHE A 176 25.34 23.96 -19.95
C PHE A 176 25.21 25.40 -20.51
N GLN A 177 25.65 25.61 -21.75
CA GLN A 177 25.70 26.94 -22.39
C GLN A 177 26.43 28.04 -21.58
N GLY A 178 27.38 27.63 -20.73
CA GLY A 178 28.17 28.52 -19.88
C GLY A 178 27.58 28.80 -18.48
N GLU A 179 26.41 28.28 -18.16
CA GLU A 179 25.80 28.36 -16.84
C GLU A 179 26.04 27.07 -16.05
N GLU A 180 26.27 27.18 -14.73
CA GLU A 180 26.39 26.04 -13.82
C GLU A 180 25.08 25.27 -13.73
N ILE A 181 25.14 23.94 -13.76
CA ILE A 181 23.97 23.09 -13.55
C ILE A 181 23.73 22.96 -12.03
N GLU A 182 22.68 23.61 -11.55
CA GLU A 182 22.22 23.53 -10.16
C GLU A 182 21.04 22.56 -10.04
N LEU A 183 21.14 21.59 -9.14
CA LEU A 183 20.08 20.65 -8.80
C LEU A 183 19.46 21.05 -7.46
N ILE A 184 18.15 21.00 -7.36
CA ILE A 184 17.40 21.24 -6.12
C ILE A 184 16.89 19.90 -5.59
N GLY A 185 17.43 19.45 -4.45
CA GLY A 185 16.93 18.28 -3.74
C GLY A 185 15.90 18.67 -2.69
N PHE A 186 14.62 18.25 -2.87
CA PHE A 186 13.63 18.37 -1.83
C PHE A 186 13.77 17.18 -0.87
N ILE A 187 14.19 17.46 0.37
CA ILE A 187 14.56 16.45 1.37
C ILE A 187 13.57 16.50 2.53
N ARG A 188 12.89 15.39 2.79
CA ARG A 188 12.00 15.23 3.95
C ARG A 188 12.82 15.30 5.23
N SER A 189 12.53 16.30 6.07
CA SER A 189 13.23 16.53 7.33
C SER A 189 12.51 15.97 8.54
N ASP A 190 11.26 15.59 8.38
CA ASP A 190 10.40 14.97 9.40
C ASP A 190 10.60 13.44 9.51
N ASP A 191 11.38 12.82 8.60
CA ASP A 191 11.80 11.42 8.66
C ASP A 191 13.34 11.34 8.63
N PRO A 192 14.00 10.84 9.70
CA PRO A 192 15.46 10.76 9.79
C PRO A 192 16.11 9.93 8.67
N VAL A 193 15.48 8.84 8.25
CA VAL A 193 16.00 7.97 7.19
C VAL A 193 15.96 8.70 5.85
N ARG A 194 14.84 9.34 5.51
CA ARG A 194 14.72 10.15 4.28
C ARG A 194 15.71 11.32 4.26
N LYS A 195 15.91 11.97 5.42
CA LYS A 195 16.88 13.05 5.56
C LYS A 195 18.29 12.57 5.27
N SER A 196 18.66 11.38 5.77
CA SER A 196 19.96 10.75 5.54
C SER A 196 20.13 10.32 4.07
N ILE A 197 19.11 9.70 3.46
CA ILE A 197 19.09 9.36 2.03
C ILE A 197 19.35 10.61 1.16
N GLY A 198 18.65 11.71 1.46
CA GLY A 198 18.84 12.96 0.72
C GLY A 198 20.23 13.55 0.87
N ALA A 199 20.83 13.44 2.05
CA ALA A 199 22.20 13.89 2.29
C ALA A 199 23.22 13.05 1.50
N ILE A 200 23.06 11.72 1.49
CA ILE A 200 23.92 10.78 0.75
C ILE A 200 23.84 11.07 -0.76
N LEU A 201 22.63 11.12 -1.34
CA LEU A 201 22.47 11.39 -2.77
C LEU A 201 23.01 12.76 -3.13
N SER A 202 22.77 13.79 -2.32
CA SER A 202 23.33 15.13 -2.57
C SER A 202 24.87 15.10 -2.62
N SER A 203 25.50 14.38 -1.69
CA SER A 203 26.97 14.28 -1.65
C SER A 203 27.52 13.54 -2.86
N GLU A 204 26.85 12.48 -3.34
CA GLU A 204 27.26 11.79 -4.56
C GLU A 204 27.13 12.68 -5.80
N LEU A 205 26.05 13.44 -5.93
CA LEU A 205 25.85 14.38 -7.03
C LEU A 205 26.87 15.54 -6.98
N GLU A 206 27.16 16.06 -5.78
CA GLU A 206 28.21 17.07 -5.57
C GLU A 206 29.60 16.51 -5.96
N ARG A 207 29.92 15.27 -5.63
CA ARG A 207 31.14 14.57 -6.02
C ARG A 207 31.26 14.47 -7.55
N LEU A 208 30.15 14.24 -8.23
CA LEU A 208 30.09 14.19 -9.68
C LEU A 208 30.24 15.57 -10.37
N GLY A 209 30.20 16.66 -9.61
CA GLY A 209 30.40 18.03 -10.12
C GLY A 209 29.12 18.82 -10.35
N PHE A 210 27.98 18.37 -9.79
CA PHE A 210 26.78 19.18 -9.76
C PHE A 210 26.80 20.12 -8.55
N LYS A 211 26.17 21.28 -8.68
CA LYS A 211 25.85 22.12 -7.55
C LYS A 211 24.50 21.66 -6.99
N VAL A 212 24.44 21.29 -5.70
CA VAL A 212 23.21 20.80 -5.10
C VAL A 212 22.68 21.75 -4.03
N LYS A 213 21.49 22.29 -4.25
CA LYS A 213 20.73 23.06 -3.26
C LYS A 213 19.80 22.11 -2.51
N LYS A 214 20.00 22.00 -1.19
CA LYS A 214 19.17 21.15 -0.31
C LYS A 214 18.00 21.96 0.23
N ASP A 215 16.77 21.64 -0.19
CA ASP A 215 15.54 22.23 0.32
C ASP A 215 14.84 21.25 1.27
N TYR A 216 14.67 21.63 2.52
CA TYR A 216 14.09 20.78 3.56
C TYR A 216 12.63 21.11 3.82
N GLY A 217 11.81 20.08 4.04
CA GLY A 217 10.41 20.25 4.36
C GLY A 217 9.73 18.99 4.88
N ASP A 218 8.49 19.18 5.33
CA ASP A 218 7.58 18.10 5.71
C ASP A 218 6.70 17.65 4.52
N LEU A 219 5.74 16.76 4.78
CA LEU A 219 4.82 16.27 3.77
C LEU A 219 3.93 17.38 3.17
N ASN A 220 3.49 18.36 3.98
CA ASN A 220 2.63 19.43 3.49
C ASN A 220 3.37 20.31 2.46
N LYS A 221 4.64 20.65 2.75
CA LYS A 221 5.48 21.37 1.80
C LYS A 221 5.76 20.51 0.55
N ALA A 222 5.95 19.19 0.69
CA ALA A 222 6.13 18.29 -0.46
C ALA A 222 4.92 18.27 -1.38
N PHE A 223 3.69 18.27 -0.84
CA PHE A 223 2.49 18.36 -1.66
C PHE A 223 2.43 19.63 -2.51
N VAL A 224 2.89 20.77 -1.98
CA VAL A 224 2.90 22.04 -2.73
C VAL A 224 4.05 22.08 -3.75
N VAL A 225 5.25 21.67 -3.35
CA VAL A 225 6.46 21.86 -4.17
C VAL A 225 6.65 20.73 -5.18
N VAL A 226 6.40 19.47 -4.78
CA VAL A 226 6.71 18.28 -5.59
C VAL A 226 5.52 17.86 -6.44
N TYR A 227 4.38 17.65 -5.79
CA TYR A 227 3.20 17.12 -6.48
C TYR A 227 2.30 18.20 -7.09
N GLY A 228 2.24 19.38 -6.47
CA GLY A 228 1.31 20.46 -6.83
C GLY A 228 1.89 21.57 -7.71
N SER A 229 3.17 21.51 -8.07
CA SER A 229 3.75 22.51 -8.98
C SER A 229 4.01 21.90 -10.36
N ASP A 230 4.07 22.77 -11.39
CA ASP A 230 4.54 22.37 -12.69
C ASP A 230 5.99 21.87 -12.57
N PRO A 231 6.29 20.61 -12.93
CA PRO A 231 7.66 20.08 -12.88
C PRO A 231 8.64 20.87 -13.75
N SER A 232 8.19 21.48 -14.83
CA SER A 232 9.03 22.31 -15.71
C SER A 232 9.53 23.60 -15.07
N ASP A 233 8.91 24.05 -13.96
CA ASP A 233 9.42 25.18 -13.16
C ASP A 233 10.75 24.85 -12.45
N LEU A 234 11.13 23.58 -12.37
CA LEU A 234 12.30 23.07 -11.66
C LEU A 234 12.43 23.59 -10.22
N LYS A 235 11.29 23.66 -9.50
CA LYS A 235 11.31 23.95 -8.06
C LYS A 235 11.99 22.85 -7.25
N TRP A 236 12.15 21.69 -7.84
CA TRP A 236 12.85 20.51 -7.34
C TRP A 236 13.36 19.67 -8.53
N ASN A 237 14.44 18.90 -8.33
CA ASN A 237 14.97 17.96 -9.31
C ASN A 237 14.92 16.52 -8.79
N PHE A 238 15.07 16.32 -7.46
CA PHE A 238 14.82 15.02 -6.82
C PHE A 238 14.13 15.22 -5.47
N TYR A 239 13.39 14.21 -5.06
CA TYR A 239 12.64 14.20 -3.80
C TYR A 239 12.86 12.88 -3.06
N THR A 240 13.17 12.96 -1.76
CA THR A 240 13.25 11.78 -0.89
C THR A 240 11.85 11.33 -0.50
N GLU A 241 11.29 10.45 -1.29
CA GLU A 241 9.96 9.95 -1.17
C GLU A 241 9.89 8.75 -0.21
N GLY A 242 8.72 8.43 0.27
CA GLY A 242 8.44 7.21 1.00
C GLY A 242 6.95 7.00 1.14
N TRP A 243 6.56 5.76 1.01
CA TRP A 243 5.18 5.32 1.08
C TRP A 243 4.92 4.62 2.41
N GLY A 244 3.74 4.80 2.95
CA GLY A 244 3.27 4.07 4.13
C GLY A 244 2.89 2.64 3.78
N GLY A 245 2.52 1.86 4.80
CA GLY A 245 1.85 0.58 4.61
C GLY A 245 0.50 0.77 3.90
N ARG A 246 -0.04 -0.31 3.36
CA ARG A 246 -1.37 -0.33 2.75
C ARG A 246 -2.44 -0.39 3.84
N SER A 247 -3.69 -0.03 3.52
CA SER A 247 -4.83 -0.22 4.43
C SER A 247 -5.23 -1.70 4.58
N ALA A 248 -4.79 -2.55 3.66
CA ALA A 248 -4.98 -4.00 3.67
C ALA A 248 -3.88 -4.69 2.86
N PHE A 249 -3.64 -5.97 3.14
CA PHE A 249 -2.81 -6.84 2.30
C PHE A 249 -3.57 -7.19 1.01
N VAL A 250 -2.89 -7.23 -0.13
CA VAL A 250 -3.51 -7.46 -1.44
C VAL A 250 -2.77 -8.58 -2.17
N LYS A 251 -3.50 -9.62 -2.58
CA LYS A 251 -2.94 -10.78 -3.29
C LYS A 251 -2.61 -10.46 -4.75
N TYR A 252 -3.52 -9.82 -5.43
CA TYR A 252 -3.36 -9.38 -6.83
C TYR A 252 -3.49 -7.87 -6.89
N ASP A 253 -2.36 -7.17 -7.10
CA ASP A 253 -2.36 -5.72 -7.11
C ASP A 253 -2.65 -5.16 -8.51
N PRO A 254 -3.82 -4.55 -8.76
CA PRO A 254 -4.11 -3.94 -10.05
C PRO A 254 -3.57 -2.51 -10.16
N VAL A 255 -3.19 -1.90 -9.03
CA VAL A 255 -2.98 -0.46 -8.88
C VAL A 255 -1.50 -0.06 -8.90
N GLY A 256 -0.64 -0.85 -8.24
CA GLY A 256 0.70 -0.42 -7.86
C GLY A 256 1.59 0.02 -9.02
N LEU A 257 1.52 -0.66 -10.18
CA LEU A 257 2.34 -0.28 -11.36
C LEU A 257 1.87 1.05 -11.96
N GLY A 258 0.56 1.23 -12.14
CA GLY A 258 0.00 2.49 -12.62
C GLY A 258 0.29 3.64 -11.66
N GLN A 259 0.08 3.41 -10.36
CA GLN A 259 0.32 4.41 -9.32
C GLN A 259 1.77 4.88 -9.27
N MET A 260 2.73 3.99 -9.48
CA MET A 260 4.15 4.30 -9.28
C MET A 260 4.87 4.75 -10.54
N TYR A 261 4.33 4.43 -11.72
CA TYR A 261 5.05 4.67 -12.97
C TYR A 261 4.25 5.48 -14.02
N SER A 262 2.93 5.62 -13.88
CA SER A 262 2.10 6.23 -14.92
C SER A 262 1.35 7.48 -14.44
N PRO A 263 1.36 8.59 -15.18
CA PRO A 263 0.69 9.83 -14.80
C PRO A 263 -0.84 9.70 -14.72
N TRP A 264 -1.47 8.86 -15.52
CA TRP A 264 -2.93 8.68 -15.52
C TRP A 264 -3.49 8.26 -14.15
N PHE A 265 -2.68 7.64 -13.28
CA PHE A 265 -3.11 7.23 -11.94
C PHE A 265 -2.93 8.31 -10.86
N SER A 266 -2.40 9.48 -11.21
CA SER A 266 -2.30 10.65 -10.31
C SER A 266 -1.25 10.57 -9.19
N ASN A 267 -0.11 9.90 -9.38
CA ASN A 267 0.98 9.89 -8.39
C ASN A 267 2.37 10.19 -8.97
N MET A 268 2.43 10.61 -10.22
CA MET A 268 3.65 11.07 -10.88
C MET A 268 3.83 12.59 -10.75
N PRO A 269 5.02 13.15 -11.01
CA PRO A 269 5.24 14.59 -10.94
C PRO A 269 4.23 15.40 -11.77
N GLY A 270 3.66 16.44 -11.18
CA GLY A 270 2.65 17.28 -11.85
C GLY A 270 1.24 16.71 -11.88
N PHE A 271 0.93 15.68 -11.06
CA PHE A 271 -0.35 14.97 -11.11
C PHE A 271 -1.60 15.83 -10.86
N ASN A 272 -1.45 16.97 -10.19
CA ASN A 272 -2.58 17.85 -9.86
C ASN A 272 -3.27 18.46 -11.08
N ASP A 273 -2.55 18.55 -12.22
CA ASP A 273 -3.08 19.15 -13.43
C ASP A 273 -2.55 18.37 -14.65
N PRO A 274 -3.44 17.80 -15.50
CA PRO A 274 -3.00 17.10 -16.70
C PRO A 274 -2.10 17.94 -17.64
N SER A 275 -2.23 19.25 -17.62
CA SER A 275 -1.35 20.15 -18.38
C SER A 275 0.10 20.16 -17.86
N TYR A 276 0.33 19.66 -16.63
CA TYR A 276 1.64 19.51 -16.01
C TYR A 276 2.27 18.12 -16.21
N TRP A 277 1.60 17.23 -16.93
CA TRP A 277 2.14 15.89 -17.18
C TRP A 277 3.25 15.95 -18.20
N ASN A 278 4.44 16.34 -17.75
CA ASN A 278 5.65 16.47 -18.56
C ASN A 278 6.37 15.14 -18.82
N TYR A 279 5.89 14.07 -18.21
CA TYR A 279 6.39 12.72 -18.41
C TYR A 279 5.21 11.83 -18.81
N GLN A 280 5.32 11.23 -19.98
CA GLN A 280 4.39 10.21 -20.48
C GLN A 280 5.21 9.12 -21.18
N ASN A 281 4.78 7.89 -20.98
CA ASN A 281 5.28 6.74 -21.71
C ASN A 281 4.06 5.92 -22.15
N ASP A 282 3.63 6.09 -23.40
CA ASP A 282 2.41 5.50 -23.95
C ASP A 282 2.41 3.97 -23.83
N TYR A 283 3.59 3.34 -23.95
CA TYR A 283 3.72 1.90 -23.78
C TYR A 283 3.44 1.48 -22.34
N LEU A 284 4.03 2.15 -21.37
CA LEU A 284 3.85 1.89 -19.95
C LEU A 284 2.41 2.19 -19.51
N ASP A 285 1.86 3.31 -19.97
CA ASP A 285 0.47 3.69 -19.69
C ASP A 285 -0.52 2.65 -20.23
N SER A 286 -0.32 2.20 -21.48
CA SER A 286 -1.16 1.16 -22.08
C SER A 286 -1.12 -0.16 -21.29
N ILE A 287 0.06 -0.61 -20.84
CA ILE A 287 0.21 -1.85 -20.08
C ILE A 287 -0.43 -1.73 -18.72
N THR A 288 -0.17 -0.63 -17.99
CA THR A 288 -0.69 -0.42 -16.64
C THR A 288 -2.21 -0.25 -16.62
N GLN A 289 -2.79 0.40 -17.63
CA GLN A 289 -4.24 0.46 -17.81
C GLN A 289 -4.84 -0.93 -18.08
N ARG A 290 -4.21 -1.74 -18.95
CA ARG A 290 -4.66 -3.12 -19.19
C ARG A 290 -4.68 -3.96 -17.91
N ILE A 291 -3.65 -3.84 -17.08
CA ILE A 291 -3.60 -4.52 -15.78
C ILE A 291 -4.74 -4.03 -14.89
N TYR A 292 -4.93 -2.72 -14.82
CA TYR A 292 -5.93 -2.09 -13.96
C TYR A 292 -7.36 -2.53 -14.28
N ILE A 293 -7.73 -2.53 -15.55
CA ILE A 293 -9.09 -2.89 -16.01
C ILE A 293 -9.27 -4.40 -16.29
N GLY A 294 -8.33 -5.26 -15.93
CA GLY A 294 -8.42 -6.71 -16.14
C GLY A 294 -8.38 -7.14 -17.62
N ASN A 295 -7.76 -6.35 -18.50
CA ASN A 295 -7.67 -6.67 -19.93
C ASN A 295 -6.49 -7.61 -20.22
N PHE A 296 -6.62 -8.84 -19.77
CA PHE A 296 -5.73 -9.98 -20.02
C PHE A 296 -6.57 -11.27 -20.07
N SER A 297 -6.03 -12.32 -20.71
CA SER A 297 -6.76 -13.57 -21.01
C SER A 297 -6.34 -14.75 -20.13
N SER A 298 -5.30 -14.59 -19.32
CA SER A 298 -4.84 -15.64 -18.40
C SER A 298 -3.96 -15.06 -17.29
N ALA A 299 -3.66 -15.88 -16.27
CA ALA A 299 -2.71 -15.53 -15.20
C ALA A 299 -1.30 -15.28 -15.76
N GLU A 300 -0.88 -16.07 -16.77
CA GLU A 300 0.42 -15.93 -17.41
C GLU A 300 0.53 -14.61 -18.17
N GLU A 301 -0.54 -14.19 -18.88
CA GLU A 301 -0.56 -12.89 -19.55
C GLU A 301 -0.50 -11.74 -18.53
N ARG A 302 -1.21 -11.84 -17.41
CA ARG A 302 -1.08 -10.85 -16.33
C ARG A 302 0.37 -10.74 -15.85
N ILE A 303 1.02 -11.88 -15.59
CA ILE A 303 2.43 -11.93 -15.16
C ILE A 303 3.35 -11.30 -16.22
N ASP A 304 3.12 -11.58 -17.51
CA ASP A 304 3.90 -10.98 -18.60
C ASP A 304 3.73 -9.45 -18.68
N LEU A 305 2.51 -8.95 -18.50
CA LEU A 305 2.24 -7.50 -18.40
C LEU A 305 2.95 -6.88 -17.18
N PHE A 306 2.95 -7.55 -16.02
CA PHE A 306 3.66 -7.11 -14.82
C PHE A 306 5.17 -7.02 -15.04
N ARG A 307 5.78 -8.03 -15.69
CA ARG A 307 7.20 -8.03 -16.05
C ARG A 307 7.54 -6.87 -16.98
N LYS A 308 6.76 -6.69 -18.03
CA LYS A 308 6.97 -5.60 -19.00
C LYS A 308 6.84 -4.23 -18.37
N ALA A 309 5.80 -3.99 -17.55
CA ALA A 309 5.60 -2.71 -16.88
C ALA A 309 6.69 -2.44 -15.84
N THR A 310 7.11 -3.45 -15.08
CA THR A 310 8.22 -3.33 -14.12
C THR A 310 9.53 -3.01 -14.84
N ASN A 311 9.84 -3.72 -15.91
CA ASN A 311 11.05 -3.51 -16.70
C ASN A 311 11.11 -2.07 -17.24
N GLU A 312 10.03 -1.62 -17.88
CA GLU A 312 9.95 -0.27 -18.43
C GLU A 312 10.02 0.80 -17.34
N GLY A 313 9.26 0.66 -16.25
CA GLY A 313 9.24 1.61 -15.15
C GLY A 313 10.59 1.74 -14.44
N VAL A 314 11.34 0.64 -14.32
CA VAL A 314 12.70 0.65 -13.76
C VAL A 314 13.70 1.27 -14.75
N ASN A 315 13.60 0.99 -16.05
CA ASN A 315 14.44 1.59 -17.09
C ASN A 315 14.25 3.11 -17.16
N GLU A 316 13.01 3.59 -17.09
CA GLU A 316 12.71 5.02 -17.08
C GLU A 316 13.25 5.73 -15.84
N SER A 317 13.36 5.04 -14.72
CA SER A 317 13.96 5.53 -13.46
C SER A 317 13.44 6.90 -12.99
N VAL A 318 12.18 7.21 -13.25
CA VAL A 318 11.54 8.41 -12.69
C VAL A 318 11.33 8.23 -11.18
N ARG A 319 11.05 6.99 -10.76
CA ARG A 319 11.03 6.61 -9.34
C ARG A 319 12.01 5.49 -9.07
N ILE A 320 12.99 5.75 -8.21
CA ILE A 320 14.04 4.82 -7.82
C ILE A 320 13.71 4.26 -6.45
N PHE A 321 13.36 2.98 -6.40
CA PHE A 321 13.08 2.28 -5.15
C PHE A 321 14.36 1.89 -4.43
N LEU A 322 14.35 1.96 -3.09
CA LEU A 322 15.52 1.77 -2.25
C LEU A 322 15.38 0.62 -1.29
N ALA A 323 14.29 0.60 -0.51
CA ALA A 323 14.05 -0.41 0.50
C ALA A 323 12.56 -0.58 0.79
N SER A 324 12.11 -1.82 0.96
CA SER A 324 10.88 -2.18 1.64
C SER A 324 11.11 -2.12 3.15
N LYS A 325 10.19 -1.48 3.87
CA LYS A 325 10.29 -1.31 5.32
C LYS A 325 9.69 -2.51 6.05
N ILE A 326 10.27 -2.82 7.19
CA ILE A 326 9.67 -3.66 8.22
C ILE A 326 9.38 -2.74 9.40
N ASP A 327 8.11 -2.48 9.65
CA ASP A 327 7.67 -1.66 10.77
C ASP A 327 7.35 -2.58 11.97
N GLN A 328 7.75 -2.16 13.15
CA GLN A 328 7.44 -2.86 14.40
C GLN A 328 6.60 -1.97 15.30
N TYR A 329 5.54 -2.56 15.86
CA TYR A 329 4.56 -1.88 16.71
C TYR A 329 4.59 -2.43 18.12
N VAL A 330 4.46 -1.55 19.11
CA VAL A 330 4.38 -1.95 20.52
C VAL A 330 2.94 -1.89 21.03
N VAL A 331 2.57 -2.91 21.76
CA VAL A 331 1.26 -3.07 22.39
C VAL A 331 1.47 -3.43 23.87
N ASN A 332 0.70 -2.87 24.77
CA ASN A 332 0.67 -3.28 26.17
C ASN A 332 0.08 -4.71 26.28
N ASP A 333 0.67 -5.59 27.10
CA ASP A 333 0.26 -7.00 27.21
C ASP A 333 -1.13 -7.21 27.82
N LYS A 334 -1.70 -6.20 28.47
CA LYS A 334 -3.08 -6.20 28.95
C LYS A 334 -4.10 -6.08 27.83
N THR A 335 -3.66 -5.62 26.65
CA THR A 335 -4.51 -5.53 25.45
C THR A 335 -4.46 -6.84 24.68
N GLN A 336 -5.61 -7.50 24.57
CA GLN A 336 -5.76 -8.75 23.83
C GLN A 336 -6.52 -8.52 22.53
N GLY A 337 -6.45 -9.47 21.60
CA GLY A 337 -7.24 -9.44 20.37
C GLY A 337 -6.73 -8.49 19.29
N VAL A 338 -5.47 -8.12 19.37
CA VAL A 338 -4.79 -7.34 18.32
C VAL A 338 -4.67 -8.18 17.05
N ILE A 339 -4.99 -7.59 15.90
CA ILE A 339 -4.88 -8.24 14.59
C ILE A 339 -3.83 -7.50 13.77
N ASN A 340 -2.74 -8.20 13.50
CA ASN A 340 -1.61 -7.66 12.74
C ASN A 340 -1.77 -8.00 11.25
N ASP A 341 -2.48 -7.17 10.52
CA ASP A 341 -2.66 -7.26 9.07
C ASP A 341 -1.32 -7.04 8.35
N PHE A 342 -1.01 -7.80 7.30
CA PHE A 342 0.26 -7.66 6.59
C PHE A 342 0.39 -6.40 5.75
N GLY A 343 -0.72 -5.81 5.33
CA GLY A 343 -0.72 -4.52 4.66
C GLY A 343 -0.72 -3.35 5.63
N ALA A 344 -1.65 -3.37 6.58
CA ALA A 344 -1.90 -2.27 7.51
C ALA A 344 -1.06 -2.34 8.79
N GLY A 345 -0.60 -3.53 9.18
CA GLY A 345 0.01 -3.77 10.48
C GLY A 345 -1.01 -3.82 11.61
N VAL A 346 -0.54 -3.55 12.82
CA VAL A 346 -1.40 -3.37 14.00
C VAL A 346 -2.45 -2.26 13.80
N PRO A 347 -2.16 -1.16 13.08
CA PRO A 347 -3.16 -0.15 12.72
C PRO A 347 -4.25 -0.62 11.74
N SER A 348 -4.52 -1.91 11.64
CA SER A 348 -5.60 -2.44 10.82
C SER A 348 -6.97 -2.07 11.36
N ARG A 349 -7.99 -2.00 10.47
CA ARG A 349 -9.38 -1.79 10.87
C ARG A 349 -9.87 -2.81 11.90
N PHE A 350 -9.33 -4.04 11.86
CA PHE A 350 -9.76 -5.16 12.72
C PHE A 350 -9.29 -5.02 14.16
N THR A 351 -8.15 -4.38 14.42
CA THR A 351 -7.61 -4.24 15.78
C THR A 351 -8.59 -3.54 16.73
N PRO A 352 -9.11 -2.33 16.47
CA PRO A 352 -10.05 -1.68 17.40
C PRO A 352 -11.36 -2.46 17.58
N ILE A 353 -11.83 -3.13 16.52
CA ILE A 353 -13.08 -3.91 16.54
C ILE A 353 -12.95 -5.13 17.44
N ASN A 354 -11.78 -5.77 17.45
CA ASN A 354 -11.55 -7.06 18.09
C ASN A 354 -10.76 -6.95 19.40
N ALA A 355 -10.16 -5.80 19.69
CA ALA A 355 -9.38 -5.59 20.91
C ALA A 355 -10.23 -5.70 22.17
N ARG A 356 -9.64 -6.27 23.21
CA ARG A 356 -10.22 -6.45 24.56
C ARG A 356 -9.27 -5.86 25.60
N THR A 357 -9.83 -5.06 26.49
CA THR A 357 -9.13 -4.45 27.63
C THR A 357 -9.93 -4.70 28.91
N GLU A 358 -9.33 -4.53 30.06
CA GLU A 358 -10.01 -4.68 31.37
C GLU A 358 -11.07 -3.58 31.58
N THR A 359 -10.94 -2.44 30.94
CA THR A 359 -11.80 -1.25 31.12
C THR A 359 -12.88 -1.12 30.05
N ASN A 360 -12.93 -2.01 29.06
CA ASN A 360 -13.75 -1.89 27.84
C ASN A 360 -13.50 -0.58 27.06
N SER A 361 -12.38 0.07 27.26
CA SER A 361 -11.92 1.24 26.50
C SER A 361 -10.53 0.99 25.97
N LEU A 362 -10.22 1.51 24.78
CA LEU A 362 -8.94 1.36 24.12
C LEU A 362 -8.32 2.74 23.90
N THR A 363 -7.09 2.94 24.38
CA THR A 363 -6.35 4.20 24.21
C THR A 363 -5.19 3.99 23.25
N ILE A 364 -5.27 4.63 22.08
CA ILE A 364 -4.30 4.48 20.99
C ILE A 364 -3.53 5.79 20.80
N GLY A 365 -2.21 5.71 20.91
CA GLY A 365 -1.34 6.80 20.51
C GLY A 365 -1.17 6.81 18.98
N VAL A 366 -1.26 7.98 18.36
CA VAL A 366 -1.04 8.18 16.92
C VAL A 366 -0.06 9.31 16.69
N LYS A 367 0.69 9.26 15.57
CA LYS A 367 1.62 10.34 15.20
C LYS A 367 0.89 11.64 14.91
N GLN A 368 -0.27 11.54 14.23
CA GLN A 368 -1.16 12.66 13.91
C GLN A 368 -2.61 12.18 13.96
N ILE A 369 -3.54 13.05 14.36
CA ILE A 369 -4.98 12.75 14.40
C ILE A 369 -5.73 13.32 13.20
N TYR A 370 -5.18 14.33 12.56
CA TYR A 370 -5.81 15.03 11.46
C TYR A 370 -4.74 15.56 10.51
N GLN A 371 -4.78 15.07 9.30
CA GLN A 371 -3.94 15.54 8.21
C GLN A 371 -4.73 15.42 6.90
N GLY A 372 -4.67 16.42 6.04
CA GLY A 372 -5.52 16.47 4.85
C GLY A 372 -6.96 16.85 5.15
N SER A 373 -7.92 16.13 4.61
CA SER A 373 -9.35 16.37 4.75
C SER A 373 -10.14 15.07 4.97
N TRP A 374 -11.28 15.16 5.62
CA TRP A 374 -12.15 14.01 5.89
C TRP A 374 -13.43 14.10 5.04
N ASN A 375 -13.32 13.70 3.77
CA ASN A 375 -14.46 13.38 2.92
C ASN A 375 -14.21 12.05 2.19
N PRO A 376 -15.26 11.25 1.92
CA PRO A 376 -15.07 9.90 1.35
C PRO A 376 -14.68 9.89 -0.14
N ILE A 377 -14.75 11.03 -0.85
CA ILE A 377 -14.51 11.10 -2.29
C ILE A 377 -13.00 11.23 -2.59
N MET A 378 -12.39 12.37 -2.22
CA MET A 378 -10.95 12.63 -2.43
C MET A 378 -10.25 13.19 -1.18
N GLY A 379 -10.89 13.06 -0.02
CA GLY A 379 -10.25 13.22 1.28
C GLY A 379 -9.60 11.93 1.75
N ILE A 380 -9.25 11.85 3.03
CA ILE A 380 -8.75 10.62 3.71
C ILE A 380 -7.66 9.91 2.89
N SER A 381 -6.78 10.72 2.30
CA SER A 381 -5.71 10.23 1.42
C SER A 381 -4.42 9.91 2.17
N ASP A 382 -4.31 10.31 3.45
CA ASP A 382 -3.16 10.06 4.29
C ASP A 382 -3.37 8.87 5.24
N THR A 383 -2.28 8.21 5.60
CA THR A 383 -2.29 7.02 6.46
C THR A 383 -2.88 7.29 7.83
N TYR A 384 -2.66 8.46 8.41
CA TYR A 384 -3.08 8.78 9.78
C TYR A 384 -4.60 8.93 9.89
N SER A 385 -5.21 9.69 8.96
CA SER A 385 -6.67 9.84 8.89
C SER A 385 -7.33 8.50 8.57
N ARG A 386 -6.75 7.73 7.62
CA ARG A 386 -7.29 6.44 7.18
C ARG A 386 -7.34 5.42 8.32
N GLN A 387 -6.31 5.30 9.16
CA GLN A 387 -6.27 4.39 10.30
C GLN A 387 -7.44 4.58 11.28
N ILE A 388 -7.98 5.78 11.38
CA ILE A 388 -9.14 6.09 12.22
C ILE A 388 -10.43 5.90 11.42
N TYR A 389 -10.51 6.46 10.21
CA TYR A 389 -11.72 6.43 9.39
C TYR A 389 -12.15 5.01 9.00
N ASP A 390 -11.21 4.12 8.71
CA ASP A 390 -11.47 2.73 8.33
C ASP A 390 -12.20 1.92 9.44
N THR A 391 -12.28 2.45 10.66
CA THR A 391 -13.08 1.86 11.75
C THR A 391 -14.52 2.36 11.78
N LEU A 392 -14.83 3.45 11.07
CA LEU A 392 -16.14 4.09 11.08
C LEU A 392 -17.09 3.52 10.02
N TYR A 393 -16.59 2.82 9.00
CA TYR A 393 -17.42 2.23 7.95
C TYR A 393 -17.09 0.78 7.70
N ASP A 394 -18.06 0.03 7.23
CA ASP A 394 -17.85 -1.30 6.66
C ASP A 394 -17.96 -1.22 5.13
N PRO A 395 -17.01 -1.78 4.38
CA PRO A 395 -17.10 -1.90 2.92
C PRO A 395 -17.99 -3.09 2.51
N ALA A 396 -18.38 -3.14 1.24
CA ALA A 396 -19.06 -4.31 0.67
C ALA A 396 -18.22 -5.58 0.82
N VAL A 397 -16.98 -5.50 0.39
CA VAL A 397 -15.97 -6.55 0.43
C VAL A 397 -14.66 -5.99 0.98
N PHE A 398 -13.76 -6.84 1.45
CA PHE A 398 -12.46 -6.43 1.95
C PHE A 398 -11.40 -7.50 1.68
N LYS A 399 -10.13 -7.17 1.90
CA LYS A 399 -9.02 -8.11 1.72
C LYS A 399 -8.70 -8.84 3.02
N HIS A 400 -8.50 -10.15 2.95
CA HIS A 400 -8.12 -10.99 4.07
C HIS A 400 -6.72 -10.59 4.60
N PRO A 401 -6.55 -10.35 5.91
CA PRO A 401 -5.35 -9.71 6.46
C PRO A 401 -4.05 -10.49 6.23
N TYR A 402 -4.11 -11.78 5.90
CA TYR A 402 -2.93 -12.65 5.75
C TYR A 402 -2.78 -13.27 4.37
N THR A 403 -3.85 -13.43 3.61
CA THR A 403 -3.80 -14.01 2.25
C THR A 403 -4.06 -12.97 1.17
N GLY A 404 -4.62 -11.80 1.53
CA GLY A 404 -4.98 -10.77 0.57
C GLY A 404 -6.13 -11.14 -0.37
N ASP A 405 -6.78 -12.29 -0.15
CA ASP A 405 -7.97 -12.69 -0.89
C ASP A 405 -9.15 -11.77 -0.58
N THR A 406 -9.95 -11.45 -1.59
CA THR A 406 -11.21 -10.71 -1.38
C THR A 406 -12.22 -11.58 -0.67
N PHE A 407 -12.83 -11.06 0.40
CA PHE A 407 -13.88 -11.75 1.14
C PHE A 407 -15.06 -10.82 1.50
N PRO A 408 -16.27 -11.37 1.72
CA PRO A 408 -17.46 -10.59 2.00
C PRO A 408 -17.41 -9.93 3.39
N ILE A 409 -17.75 -8.64 3.46
CA ILE A 409 -18.09 -7.93 4.70
C ILE A 409 -19.58 -7.66 4.74
N ARG A 410 -20.08 -6.73 3.92
CA ARG A 410 -21.47 -6.30 3.90
C ARG A 410 -22.22 -6.79 2.65
N SER A 411 -21.52 -7.47 1.74
CA SER A 411 -22.12 -8.00 0.52
C SER A 411 -21.56 -9.38 0.20
N SER A 412 -22.40 -10.39 0.15
CA SER A 412 -22.05 -11.67 -0.46
C SER A 412 -22.30 -11.62 -1.96
N TRP A 413 -21.66 -12.50 -2.72
CA TRP A 413 -21.72 -12.46 -4.17
C TRP A 413 -21.78 -13.83 -4.83
N MET A 414 -22.27 -13.82 -6.08
CA MET A 414 -22.16 -14.92 -7.04
C MET A 414 -21.70 -14.36 -8.38
N VAL A 415 -20.62 -14.94 -8.92
CA VAL A 415 -20.03 -14.52 -10.20
C VAL A 415 -20.45 -15.46 -11.30
N GLU A 416 -20.87 -14.91 -12.43
CA GLU A 416 -21.02 -15.60 -13.71
C GLU A 416 -20.10 -14.91 -14.71
N THR A 417 -19.23 -15.67 -15.41
CA THR A 417 -18.35 -15.12 -16.44
C THR A 417 -18.32 -16.03 -17.66
N ALA A 418 -18.25 -15.45 -18.84
CA ALA A 418 -18.05 -16.16 -20.09
C ALA A 418 -16.56 -16.29 -20.47
N GLY A 419 -15.66 -15.95 -19.54
CA GLY A 419 -14.21 -15.90 -19.75
C GLY A 419 -13.76 -14.59 -20.42
N PRO A 420 -12.45 -14.40 -20.61
CA PRO A 420 -11.86 -13.10 -21.02
C PRO A 420 -12.31 -12.63 -22.42
N ASN A 421 -12.76 -13.54 -23.27
CA ASN A 421 -13.22 -13.25 -24.62
C ASN A 421 -14.72 -13.58 -24.81
N GLY A 422 -15.40 -13.87 -23.71
CA GLY A 422 -16.79 -14.28 -23.73
C GLY A 422 -17.77 -13.12 -23.70
N ASN A 423 -19.03 -13.43 -23.94
CA ASN A 423 -20.11 -12.46 -23.96
C ASN A 423 -21.34 -13.02 -23.25
N LEU A 424 -21.66 -12.50 -22.08
CA LEU A 424 -22.96 -12.71 -21.44
C LEU A 424 -23.99 -11.73 -22.02
N THR A 425 -25.25 -12.13 -22.06
CA THR A 425 -26.31 -11.23 -22.45
C THR A 425 -26.77 -10.39 -21.27
N VAL A 426 -26.71 -9.08 -21.42
CA VAL A 426 -27.23 -8.14 -20.45
C VAL A 426 -28.74 -7.98 -20.67
N PRO A 427 -29.58 -8.03 -19.62
CA PRO A 427 -31.02 -7.75 -19.75
C PRO A 427 -31.27 -6.36 -20.35
N GLU A 428 -32.23 -6.25 -21.26
CA GLU A 428 -32.54 -4.98 -21.95
C GLU A 428 -33.00 -3.87 -20.98
N ASP A 429 -33.52 -4.24 -19.82
CA ASP A 429 -34.01 -3.36 -18.76
C ASP A 429 -32.95 -3.06 -17.68
N ALA A 430 -31.73 -3.57 -17.79
CA ALA A 430 -30.61 -3.11 -17.00
C ALA A 430 -30.34 -1.62 -17.29
N ILE A 431 -29.86 -0.88 -16.30
CA ILE A 431 -29.73 0.58 -16.39
C ILE A 431 -28.27 1.03 -16.24
N THR A 432 -27.95 2.11 -16.91
CA THR A 432 -26.70 2.86 -16.73
C THR A 432 -27.04 4.36 -16.65
N TRP A 433 -26.22 5.15 -15.98
CA TRP A 433 -26.41 6.59 -15.94
C TRP A 433 -25.85 7.26 -17.21
N ASP A 434 -26.59 8.18 -17.78
CA ASP A 434 -26.14 9.00 -18.88
C ASP A 434 -25.94 10.46 -18.43
N PRO A 435 -24.67 10.91 -18.28
CA PRO A 435 -24.36 12.28 -17.84
C PRO A 435 -24.89 13.36 -18.77
N LEU A 436 -25.07 13.08 -20.07
CA LEU A 436 -25.58 14.04 -21.05
C LEU A 436 -27.06 14.37 -20.82
N SER A 437 -27.87 13.33 -20.64
CA SER A 437 -29.32 13.49 -20.43
C SER A 437 -29.71 13.62 -18.96
N GLN A 438 -28.75 13.44 -18.03
CA GLN A 438 -28.99 13.47 -16.58
C GLN A 438 -30.09 12.49 -16.14
N THR A 439 -30.08 11.28 -16.73
CA THR A 439 -31.08 10.25 -16.44
C THR A 439 -30.53 8.84 -16.52
N TRP A 440 -31.15 7.93 -15.79
CA TRP A 440 -30.93 6.51 -15.99
C TRP A 440 -31.50 6.05 -17.34
N GLN A 441 -30.65 5.44 -18.16
CA GLN A 441 -30.98 4.89 -19.44
C GLN A 441 -30.96 3.36 -19.37
N LYS A 442 -31.87 2.71 -20.12
CA LYS A 442 -31.79 1.25 -20.34
C LYS A 442 -30.66 0.93 -21.30
N VAL A 443 -29.88 -0.09 -21.02
CA VAL A 443 -28.78 -0.54 -21.89
C VAL A 443 -29.27 -1.02 -23.27
N GLY A 444 -30.53 -1.46 -23.37
CA GLY A 444 -31.15 -1.86 -24.61
C GLY A 444 -30.83 -3.27 -25.10
N PRO A 445 -31.46 -3.68 -26.25
CA PRO A 445 -31.34 -5.03 -26.76
C PRO A 445 -29.93 -5.29 -27.36
N GLY A 446 -29.46 -6.51 -27.15
CA GLY A 446 -28.20 -6.97 -27.75
C GLY A 446 -26.94 -6.57 -26.99
N THR A 447 -27.06 -5.82 -25.88
CA THR A 447 -25.94 -5.45 -25.02
C THR A 447 -25.30 -6.69 -24.41
N LYS A 448 -23.97 -6.67 -24.31
CA LYS A 448 -23.14 -7.76 -23.81
C LYS A 448 -22.24 -7.27 -22.70
N SER A 449 -21.80 -8.21 -21.86
CA SER A 449 -20.75 -7.99 -20.84
C SER A 449 -19.86 -9.24 -20.75
N THR A 450 -18.67 -9.08 -20.22
CA THR A 450 -17.74 -10.18 -19.96
C THR A 450 -18.15 -10.96 -18.72
N SER A 451 -18.55 -10.27 -17.68
CA SER A 451 -18.93 -10.87 -16.39
C SER A 451 -20.21 -10.24 -15.85
N LYS A 452 -20.89 -11.02 -14.99
CA LYS A 452 -22.02 -10.59 -14.16
C LYS A 452 -21.75 -10.97 -12.72
N VAL A 453 -22.01 -10.06 -11.80
CA VAL A 453 -21.96 -10.34 -10.37
C VAL A 453 -23.33 -10.04 -9.77
N THR A 454 -23.89 -11.01 -9.08
CA THR A 454 -25.11 -10.83 -8.29
C THR A 454 -24.70 -10.63 -6.85
N PHE A 455 -25.02 -9.47 -6.28
CA PHE A 455 -24.74 -9.12 -4.90
C PHE A 455 -26.00 -9.23 -4.03
N ASP A 456 -25.84 -9.83 -2.85
CA ASP A 456 -26.79 -9.82 -1.75
C ASP A 456 -26.25 -8.88 -0.68
N LEU A 457 -26.93 -7.75 -0.47
CA LEU A 457 -26.50 -6.59 0.31
C LEU A 457 -27.02 -6.65 1.73
N ASN A 458 -26.16 -6.70 2.72
CA ASN A 458 -26.52 -6.78 4.13
C ASN A 458 -26.59 -5.38 4.76
N PHE A 459 -27.74 -4.73 4.65
CA PHE A 459 -27.99 -3.40 5.18
C PHE A 459 -28.15 -3.37 6.71
N SER A 460 -27.82 -2.24 7.30
CA SER A 460 -28.05 -1.90 8.70
C SER A 460 -28.43 -0.43 8.83
N ASN A 461 -28.73 0.05 10.02
CA ASN A 461 -28.87 1.47 10.24
C ASN A 461 -27.53 2.19 10.02
N TRP A 462 -27.62 3.40 9.48
CA TRP A 462 -26.58 4.41 9.58
C TRP A 462 -26.41 4.88 11.02
N HIS A 463 -25.29 5.47 11.37
CA HIS A 463 -25.03 5.98 12.72
C HIS A 463 -26.08 6.98 13.21
N ASN A 464 -26.77 7.70 12.31
CA ASN A 464 -27.89 8.60 12.64
C ASN A 464 -29.25 7.90 12.86
N GLY A 465 -29.26 6.56 12.80
CA GLY A 465 -30.44 5.72 13.05
C GLY A 465 -31.36 5.51 11.84
N GLN A 466 -31.06 6.06 10.66
CA GLN A 466 -31.79 5.78 9.42
C GLN A 466 -31.32 4.46 8.82
N LEU A 467 -32.25 3.66 8.28
CA LEU A 467 -31.92 2.42 7.59
C LEU A 467 -31.19 2.74 6.27
N MET A 468 -30.06 2.11 6.03
CA MET A 468 -29.41 2.05 4.72
C MET A 468 -30.27 1.22 3.77
N ASP A 469 -30.41 1.63 2.52
CA ASP A 469 -31.20 0.91 1.53
C ASP A 469 -30.56 1.00 0.12
N ILE A 470 -31.22 0.39 -0.85
CA ILE A 470 -30.74 0.34 -2.24
C ILE A 470 -30.55 1.72 -2.87
N ASN A 471 -31.23 2.77 -2.38
CA ASN A 471 -31.09 4.13 -2.90
C ASN A 471 -29.71 4.72 -2.54
N ASP A 472 -29.12 4.32 -1.43
CA ASP A 472 -27.74 4.70 -1.07
C ASP A 472 -26.75 4.13 -2.09
N ILE A 473 -26.98 2.90 -2.54
CA ILE A 473 -26.16 2.23 -3.55
C ILE A 473 -26.32 2.88 -4.93
N LEU A 474 -27.57 3.13 -5.33
CA LEU A 474 -27.88 3.76 -6.61
C LEU A 474 -27.32 5.18 -6.71
N TYR A 475 -27.35 5.93 -5.60
CA TYR A 475 -26.75 7.26 -5.58
C TYR A 475 -25.22 7.23 -5.67
N SER A 476 -24.59 6.31 -4.95
CA SER A 476 -23.14 6.11 -5.04
C SER A 476 -22.71 5.71 -6.46
N LEU A 477 -23.49 4.86 -7.11
CA LEU A 477 -23.25 4.47 -8.50
C LEU A 477 -23.45 5.65 -9.47
N TYR A 478 -24.56 6.39 -9.33
CA TYR A 478 -24.77 7.63 -10.07
C TYR A 478 -23.57 8.56 -9.95
N PHE A 479 -23.11 8.82 -8.75
CA PHE A 479 -21.98 9.69 -8.49
C PHE A 479 -20.72 9.22 -9.21
N THR A 480 -20.48 7.89 -9.21
CA THR A 480 -19.35 7.30 -9.91
C THR A 480 -19.43 7.54 -11.42
N PHE A 481 -20.59 7.35 -12.02
CA PHE A 481 -20.78 7.60 -13.47
C PHE A 481 -20.71 9.07 -13.83
N GLU A 482 -21.36 9.92 -13.06
CA GLU A 482 -21.41 11.37 -13.31
C GLU A 482 -20.02 11.99 -13.24
N TRP A 483 -19.35 11.81 -12.10
CA TRP A 483 -18.03 12.41 -11.84
C TRP A 483 -16.86 11.65 -12.47
N GLY A 484 -17.07 10.41 -12.89
CA GLY A 484 -16.10 9.60 -13.60
C GLY A 484 -16.18 9.66 -15.11
N SER A 485 -17.12 10.44 -15.68
CA SER A 485 -17.23 10.63 -17.12
C SER A 485 -16.28 11.73 -17.62
N GLU A 486 -15.97 11.71 -18.92
CA GLU A 486 -15.18 12.79 -19.52
C GLU A 486 -15.95 14.12 -19.40
N PRO A 487 -15.27 15.21 -19.02
CA PRO A 487 -15.94 16.48 -18.83
C PRO A 487 -16.49 17.03 -20.14
N LEU A 488 -17.69 17.58 -20.06
CA LEU A 488 -18.32 18.34 -21.13
C LEU A 488 -17.86 19.81 -21.05
N ASP A 489 -18.14 20.57 -22.10
CA ASP A 489 -17.95 22.02 -22.06
C ASP A 489 -18.78 22.62 -20.90
N ASP A 490 -18.13 23.39 -20.01
CA ASP A 490 -18.72 23.98 -18.79
C ASP A 490 -19.18 22.94 -17.73
N ASP A 491 -18.65 21.72 -17.74
CA ASP A 491 -18.97 20.68 -16.77
C ASP A 491 -18.51 21.09 -15.35
N LYS A 492 -19.44 21.02 -14.40
CA LYS A 492 -19.18 21.31 -12.98
C LYS A 492 -18.93 20.05 -12.15
N THR A 493 -19.20 18.88 -12.73
CA THR A 493 -19.04 17.56 -12.10
C THR A 493 -17.69 16.93 -12.44
N PHE A 494 -16.66 17.76 -12.55
CA PHE A 494 -15.29 17.35 -12.81
C PHE A 494 -14.37 17.64 -11.62
N ASP A 495 -13.53 16.68 -11.26
CA ASP A 495 -12.45 16.84 -10.29
C ASP A 495 -11.14 16.26 -10.84
N THR A 496 -10.07 17.05 -10.79
CA THR A 496 -8.77 16.74 -11.39
C THR A 496 -8.09 15.49 -10.83
N GLU A 497 -8.43 15.08 -9.59
CA GLU A 497 -7.87 13.89 -8.96
C GLU A 497 -8.82 12.69 -9.06
N TYR A 498 -10.14 12.91 -9.06
CA TYR A 498 -11.15 11.85 -9.08
C TYR A 498 -11.45 11.36 -10.50
N THR A 499 -11.77 12.30 -11.41
CA THR A 499 -12.33 11.99 -12.74
C THR A 499 -11.39 11.14 -13.60
N PRO A 500 -10.08 11.48 -13.79
CA PRO A 500 -9.22 10.71 -14.70
C PRO A 500 -9.06 9.25 -14.30
N ARG A 501 -9.00 8.98 -13.01
CA ARG A 501 -8.86 7.64 -12.45
C ARG A 501 -10.16 6.85 -12.53
N THR A 502 -11.28 7.49 -12.16
CA THR A 502 -12.60 6.86 -12.12
C THR A 502 -13.12 6.56 -13.52
N ALA A 503 -12.74 7.36 -14.52
CA ALA A 503 -13.07 7.12 -15.94
C ALA A 503 -12.62 5.74 -16.43
N GLN A 504 -11.48 5.24 -15.95
CA GLN A 504 -11.01 3.89 -16.30
C GLN A 504 -11.93 2.80 -15.74
N THR A 505 -12.52 3.02 -14.58
CA THR A 505 -13.48 2.09 -13.97
C THR A 505 -14.83 2.17 -14.67
N VAL A 506 -15.35 3.38 -14.89
CA VAL A 506 -16.65 3.62 -15.52
C VAL A 506 -16.77 2.95 -16.87
N GLN A 507 -15.72 3.00 -17.72
CA GLN A 507 -15.75 2.37 -19.05
C GLN A 507 -15.95 0.85 -19.01
N THR A 508 -15.70 0.19 -17.88
CA THR A 508 -15.91 -1.26 -17.72
C THR A 508 -17.32 -1.60 -17.23
N PHE A 509 -18.07 -0.66 -16.68
CA PHE A 509 -19.43 -0.89 -16.22
C PHE A 509 -20.42 -0.78 -17.36
N ILE A 510 -21.08 -1.90 -17.67
CA ILE A 510 -22.06 -1.96 -18.79
C ILE A 510 -23.46 -1.60 -18.30
N GLY A 511 -23.80 -2.02 -17.10
CA GLY A 511 -25.09 -1.69 -16.49
C GLY A 511 -25.33 -2.43 -15.19
N VAL A 512 -26.38 -2.00 -14.48
CA VAL A 512 -26.85 -2.66 -13.26
C VAL A 512 -28.33 -2.95 -13.33
N LYS A 513 -28.77 -3.95 -12.58
CA LYS A 513 -30.18 -4.29 -12.45
C LYS A 513 -30.51 -4.57 -11.00
N PRO A 514 -31.18 -3.63 -10.28
CA PRO A 514 -31.80 -3.93 -9.01
C PRO A 514 -32.86 -5.03 -9.20
N ILE A 515 -32.76 -6.10 -8.42
CA ILE A 515 -33.69 -7.23 -8.46
C ILE A 515 -34.80 -7.06 -7.42
N ASP A 516 -34.39 -6.70 -6.21
CA ASP A 516 -35.29 -6.38 -5.10
C ASP A 516 -34.63 -5.35 -4.15
N ASN A 517 -35.01 -5.33 -2.85
CA ASN A 517 -34.57 -4.31 -1.89
C ASN A 517 -33.10 -4.44 -1.48
N ASP A 518 -32.53 -5.62 -1.60
CA ASP A 518 -31.17 -5.96 -1.13
C ASP A 518 -30.35 -6.80 -2.14
N THR A 519 -30.91 -7.08 -3.32
CA THR A 519 -30.21 -7.82 -4.38
C THR A 519 -30.01 -6.94 -5.62
N ILE A 520 -28.77 -6.89 -6.14
CA ILE A 520 -28.43 -6.17 -7.36
C ILE A 520 -27.53 -7.00 -8.25
N GLU A 521 -27.83 -7.03 -9.56
CA GLU A 521 -26.94 -7.58 -10.59
C GLU A 521 -26.11 -6.46 -11.20
N VAL A 522 -24.80 -6.70 -11.32
CA VAL A 522 -23.83 -5.77 -11.92
C VAL A 522 -23.17 -6.46 -13.10
N TYR A 523 -23.18 -5.79 -14.26
CA TYR A 523 -22.65 -6.27 -15.52
C TYR A 523 -21.42 -5.46 -15.89
N VAL A 524 -20.25 -6.15 -16.02
CA VAL A 524 -18.95 -5.48 -16.25
C VAL A 524 -18.17 -6.14 -17.39
N ASP A 525 -17.45 -5.33 -18.15
CA ASP A 525 -16.40 -5.77 -19.07
C ASP A 525 -15.06 -5.85 -18.33
N TYR A 526 -15.07 -6.72 -17.32
CA TYR A 526 -13.91 -7.04 -16.51
C TYR A 526 -13.81 -8.56 -16.32
N TRP A 527 -12.61 -9.08 -16.44
CA TRP A 527 -12.33 -10.48 -16.20
C TRP A 527 -11.09 -10.66 -15.33
N HIS A 528 -11.14 -11.64 -14.45
CA HIS A 528 -9.99 -12.13 -13.71
C HIS A 528 -10.11 -13.66 -13.57
N PHE A 529 -8.99 -14.37 -13.50
CA PHE A 529 -8.97 -15.83 -13.31
C PHE A 529 -9.34 -16.24 -11.87
N ASP A 530 -9.35 -15.30 -10.91
CA ASP A 530 -9.92 -15.44 -9.57
C ASP A 530 -11.25 -14.68 -9.54
N GLU A 531 -12.37 -15.39 -9.34
CA GLU A 531 -13.72 -14.81 -9.36
C GLU A 531 -13.93 -13.77 -8.25
N ALA A 532 -13.22 -13.90 -7.12
CA ALA A 532 -13.31 -12.93 -6.03
C ALA A 532 -12.79 -11.54 -6.44
N GLU A 533 -11.84 -11.47 -7.36
CA GLU A 533 -11.36 -10.20 -7.93
C GLU A 533 -12.37 -9.58 -8.91
N ILE A 534 -13.18 -10.40 -9.59
CA ILE A 534 -14.32 -9.89 -10.39
C ILE A 534 -15.38 -9.29 -9.47
N ALA A 535 -15.65 -9.94 -8.34
CA ALA A 535 -16.59 -9.43 -7.35
C ALA A 535 -16.08 -8.15 -6.67
N ASP A 536 -14.80 -8.07 -6.36
CA ASP A 536 -14.18 -6.86 -5.82
C ASP A 536 -14.31 -5.68 -6.78
N TRP A 537 -13.98 -5.90 -8.06
CA TRP A 537 -14.08 -4.88 -9.10
C TRP A 537 -15.51 -4.36 -9.31
N ALA A 538 -16.48 -5.27 -9.36
CA ALA A 538 -17.89 -4.95 -9.57
C ALA A 538 -18.60 -4.48 -8.29
N SER A 539 -17.93 -4.45 -7.13
CA SER A 539 -18.56 -4.19 -5.84
C SER A 539 -19.14 -2.78 -5.76
N LEU A 540 -20.38 -2.69 -5.27
CA LEU A 540 -21.08 -1.44 -5.06
C LEU A 540 -21.37 -1.25 -3.58
N TRP A 541 -21.01 -0.11 -3.03
CA TRP A 541 -21.29 0.24 -1.64
C TRP A 541 -21.24 1.76 -1.43
N SER A 542 -21.83 2.24 -0.35
CA SER A 542 -21.68 3.61 0.10
C SER A 542 -21.14 3.64 1.52
N SER A 543 -20.16 4.51 1.79
CA SER A 543 -19.64 4.76 3.14
C SER A 543 -20.35 5.89 3.86
N THR A 544 -21.30 6.58 3.20
CA THR A 544 -22.05 7.70 3.74
C THR A 544 -23.47 7.73 3.15
N PRO A 545 -24.50 8.23 3.86
CA PRO A 545 -25.87 8.31 3.37
C PRO A 545 -25.98 9.15 2.09
N TRP A 546 -26.89 8.76 1.18
CA TRP A 546 -27.07 9.47 -0.09
C TRP A 546 -27.39 10.96 0.07
N GLU A 547 -28.12 11.36 1.10
CA GLU A 547 -28.45 12.77 1.35
C GLU A 547 -27.22 13.60 1.73
N ILE A 548 -26.25 13.01 2.43
CA ILE A 548 -24.96 13.65 2.73
C ILE A 548 -24.13 13.77 1.45
N MET A 549 -24.10 12.70 0.61
CA MET A 549 -23.43 12.77 -0.69
C MET A 549 -24.01 13.86 -1.59
N ALA A 550 -25.35 13.94 -1.67
CA ALA A 550 -26.03 14.98 -2.46
C ALA A 550 -25.73 16.40 -1.96
N ALA A 551 -25.68 16.61 -0.65
CA ALA A 551 -25.33 17.90 -0.07
C ALA A 551 -23.85 18.27 -0.33
N MET A 552 -22.92 17.30 -0.25
CA MET A 552 -21.52 17.52 -0.60
C MET A 552 -21.39 17.87 -2.09
N GLU A 553 -22.03 17.09 -2.95
CA GLU A 553 -22.04 17.31 -4.40
C GLU A 553 -22.51 18.72 -4.76
N GLN A 554 -23.66 19.12 -4.25
CA GLN A 554 -24.23 20.43 -4.52
C GLN A 554 -23.32 21.57 -4.02
N ALA A 555 -22.71 21.40 -2.84
CA ALA A 555 -21.76 22.37 -2.29
C ALA A 555 -20.51 22.54 -3.18
N VAL A 556 -20.04 21.45 -3.81
CA VAL A 556 -18.89 21.47 -4.75
C VAL A 556 -19.31 22.08 -6.09
N VAL A 557 -20.48 21.71 -6.64
CA VAL A 557 -21.02 22.24 -7.89
C VAL A 557 -21.27 23.77 -7.79
N ASP A 558 -21.70 24.25 -6.62
CA ASP A 558 -21.89 25.68 -6.34
C ASP A 558 -20.58 26.42 -6.02
N GLY A 559 -19.44 25.70 -6.02
CA GLY A 559 -18.12 26.27 -5.77
C GLY A 559 -17.89 26.78 -4.35
N LYS A 560 -18.58 26.20 -3.35
CA LYS A 560 -18.37 26.51 -1.93
C LYS A 560 -17.16 25.81 -1.36
N VAL A 561 -16.92 24.58 -1.80
CA VAL A 561 -15.85 23.68 -1.37
C VAL A 561 -15.35 22.84 -2.54
N SER A 562 -14.32 22.01 -2.34
CA SER A 562 -13.84 21.05 -3.34
C SER A 562 -13.66 19.67 -2.72
N PHE A 563 -13.86 18.61 -3.51
CA PHE A 563 -13.58 17.24 -3.06
C PHE A 563 -12.11 16.96 -2.91
N SER A 564 -11.30 17.45 -3.86
CA SER A 564 -9.85 17.20 -3.87
C SER A 564 -9.05 18.41 -3.41
N ARG A 565 -7.80 18.14 -3.04
CA ARG A 565 -6.85 19.19 -2.69
C ARG A 565 -6.49 20.04 -3.91
N SER A 566 -6.27 19.41 -5.05
CA SER A 566 -5.95 20.13 -6.30
C SER A 566 -7.09 21.02 -6.72
N GLY A 567 -8.32 20.53 -6.66
CA GLY A 567 -9.52 21.33 -6.91
C GLY A 567 -9.69 22.49 -5.93
N SER A 568 -9.36 22.28 -4.65
CA SER A 568 -9.34 23.34 -3.63
C SER A 568 -8.35 24.47 -4.00
N VAL A 569 -7.13 24.08 -4.37
CA VAL A 569 -6.09 25.06 -4.74
C VAL A 569 -6.46 25.80 -6.03
N SER A 570 -6.93 25.11 -7.07
CA SER A 570 -7.27 25.70 -8.36
C SER A 570 -8.49 26.63 -8.29
N LYS A 571 -9.49 26.28 -7.48
CA LYS A 571 -10.73 27.04 -7.31
C LYS A 571 -10.65 28.10 -6.20
N GLY A 572 -9.61 28.06 -5.34
CA GLY A 572 -9.43 28.99 -4.21
C GLY A 572 -10.48 28.82 -3.11
N VAL A 573 -10.97 27.59 -2.89
CA VAL A 573 -12.01 27.24 -1.90
C VAL A 573 -11.45 26.20 -0.91
N ASN A 574 -12.17 25.94 0.18
CA ASN A 574 -11.76 24.92 1.14
C ASN A 574 -11.79 23.52 0.53
N TRP A 575 -10.84 22.69 0.89
CA TRP A 575 -10.90 21.25 0.70
C TRP A 575 -11.88 20.66 1.73
N LEU A 576 -13.04 20.20 1.29
CA LEU A 576 -14.16 19.77 2.14
C LEU A 576 -13.74 18.76 3.19
N SER A 577 -14.10 19.02 4.45
CA SER A 577 -13.82 18.12 5.57
C SER A 577 -15.01 17.98 6.51
N LEU A 578 -15.71 16.86 6.43
CA LEU A 578 -16.94 16.59 7.20
C LEU A 578 -16.76 16.55 8.73
N ILE A 579 -15.52 16.42 9.21
CA ILE A 579 -15.20 16.45 10.64
C ILE A 579 -15.08 17.88 11.18
N VAL A 580 -14.96 18.88 10.30
CA VAL A 580 -14.78 20.29 10.66
C VAL A 580 -16.14 20.98 10.80
N PRO A 581 -16.45 21.62 11.94
CA PRO A 581 -17.77 22.21 12.19
C PRO A 581 -18.24 23.22 11.13
N ASN A 582 -17.34 24.03 10.57
CA ASN A 582 -17.69 25.00 9.54
C ASN A 582 -18.15 24.33 8.24
N ASP A 583 -17.45 23.28 7.81
CA ASP A 583 -17.83 22.55 6.60
C ASP A 583 -19.09 21.71 6.84
N ALA A 584 -19.23 21.12 8.03
CA ALA A 584 -20.47 20.43 8.44
C ALA A 584 -21.69 21.38 8.44
N ALA A 585 -21.50 22.65 8.81
CA ALA A 585 -22.56 23.66 8.75
C ALA A 585 -23.00 23.94 7.29
N ILE A 586 -22.06 23.98 6.32
CA ILE A 586 -22.38 24.09 4.89
C ILE A 586 -23.26 22.91 4.45
N ILE A 587 -22.88 21.68 4.81
CA ILE A 587 -23.66 20.48 4.47
C ILE A 587 -25.05 20.56 5.07
N ARG A 588 -25.19 20.97 6.33
CA ARG A 588 -26.50 21.18 6.99
C ARG A 588 -27.36 22.19 6.27
N GLU A 589 -26.82 23.34 5.84
CA GLU A 589 -27.55 24.37 5.08
C GLU A 589 -28.16 23.76 3.80
N TYR A 590 -27.42 22.97 3.02
CA TYR A 590 -27.96 22.28 1.85
C TYR A 590 -29.07 21.28 2.21
N LEU A 591 -28.90 20.50 3.27
CA LEU A 591 -29.92 19.56 3.73
C LEU A 591 -31.22 20.30 4.15
N GLU A 592 -31.13 21.47 4.82
CA GLU A 592 -32.28 22.30 5.20
C GLU A 592 -32.97 22.89 3.94
N GLU A 593 -32.21 23.30 2.92
CA GLU A 593 -32.74 23.76 1.62
C GLU A 593 -33.46 22.63 0.89
N PHE A 594 -32.81 21.43 0.80
CA PHE A 594 -33.39 20.25 0.17
C PHE A 594 -34.71 19.83 0.84
N LYS A 595 -34.74 19.84 2.17
CA LYS A 595 -35.96 19.55 2.95
C LYS A 595 -37.06 20.55 2.64
N THR A 596 -36.72 21.85 2.65
CA THR A 596 -37.72 22.95 2.42
C THR A 596 -38.33 22.86 1.02
N SER A 597 -37.55 22.50 0.02
CA SER A 597 -37.98 22.32 -1.38
C SER A 597 -38.57 20.94 -1.68
N ASN A 598 -38.54 20.00 -0.73
CA ASN A 598 -38.82 18.58 -0.96
C ASN A 598 -38.02 18.00 -2.12
N PHE A 599 -36.73 18.39 -2.20
CA PHE A 599 -35.84 17.99 -3.27
C PHE A 599 -35.63 16.48 -3.29
N ILE A 600 -35.73 15.89 -4.46
CA ILE A 600 -35.32 14.52 -4.72
C ILE A 600 -34.23 14.60 -5.79
N PRO A 601 -33.00 14.14 -5.52
CA PRO A 601 -31.93 14.16 -6.51
C PRO A 601 -32.35 13.51 -7.82
N PRO A 602 -31.96 14.03 -9.00
CA PRO A 602 -32.33 13.45 -10.31
C PRO A 602 -32.05 11.96 -10.37
N ALA A 603 -30.94 11.51 -9.83
CA ALA A 603 -30.57 10.09 -9.77
C ALA A 603 -31.58 9.19 -9.04
N LEU A 604 -32.37 9.72 -8.11
CA LEU A 604 -33.32 8.95 -7.31
C LEU A 604 -34.78 9.16 -7.71
N GLN A 605 -35.11 10.10 -8.61
CA GLN A 605 -36.51 10.43 -8.97
C GLN A 605 -37.28 9.24 -9.54
N ASN A 606 -36.61 8.29 -10.21
CA ASN A 606 -37.24 7.09 -10.74
C ASN A 606 -37.50 6.00 -9.69
N PHE A 607 -36.87 6.08 -8.52
CA PHE A 607 -36.92 5.06 -7.48
C PHE A 607 -37.66 5.53 -6.22
N VAL A 608 -37.64 6.83 -5.97
CA VAL A 608 -38.22 7.45 -4.77
C VAL A 608 -39.32 8.42 -5.18
N SER A 609 -40.56 8.10 -4.81
CA SER A 609 -41.74 8.99 -4.97
C SER A 609 -42.28 9.53 -3.63
N ASN A 610 -41.82 9.00 -2.52
CA ASN A 610 -42.32 9.31 -1.18
C ASN A 610 -41.49 10.48 -0.56
N THR A 611 -42.05 11.70 -0.58
CA THR A 611 -41.44 12.86 0.05
C THR A 611 -41.27 12.74 1.56
N GLN A 612 -42.10 11.93 2.25
CA GLN A 612 -41.95 11.68 3.68
C GLN A 612 -40.66 10.88 3.96
N TYR A 613 -40.34 9.89 3.13
CA TYR A 613 -39.10 9.15 3.21
C TYR A 613 -37.90 10.11 3.07
N VAL A 614 -37.87 10.92 2.00
CA VAL A 614 -36.78 11.88 1.73
C VAL A 614 -36.60 12.87 2.87
N ASN A 615 -37.72 13.46 3.35
CA ASN A 615 -37.66 14.43 4.45
C ASN A 615 -37.20 13.80 5.77
N SER A 616 -37.50 12.52 6.02
CA SER A 616 -37.01 11.83 7.23
C SER A 616 -35.52 11.63 7.19
N ARG A 617 -34.93 11.38 5.99
CA ARG A 617 -33.48 11.28 5.77
C ARG A 617 -32.80 12.63 6.10
N TYR A 618 -33.31 13.72 5.52
CA TYR A 618 -32.77 15.06 5.78
C TYR A 618 -32.87 15.42 7.27
N ASP A 619 -34.02 15.16 7.91
CA ASP A 619 -34.22 15.46 9.33
C ASP A 619 -33.22 14.75 10.22
N SER A 620 -32.96 13.46 9.95
CA SER A 620 -32.04 12.66 10.77
C SER A 620 -30.60 13.14 10.62
N SER A 621 -30.19 13.48 9.40
CA SER A 621 -28.84 13.97 9.14
C SER A 621 -28.64 15.41 9.66
N ILE A 622 -29.64 16.29 9.54
CA ILE A 622 -29.63 17.63 10.16
C ILE A 622 -29.51 17.51 11.68
N LYS A 623 -30.33 16.63 12.29
CA LYS A 623 -30.29 16.38 13.73
C LYS A 623 -28.91 15.90 14.17
N TRP A 624 -28.34 14.94 13.45
CA TRP A 624 -27.00 14.42 13.72
C TRP A 624 -25.94 15.52 13.73
N ILE A 625 -25.91 16.36 12.68
CA ILE A 625 -24.93 17.45 12.58
C ILE A 625 -25.10 18.45 13.74
N ASN A 626 -26.34 18.75 14.13
CA ASN A 626 -26.63 19.68 15.24
C ASN A 626 -26.21 19.10 16.61
N GLU A 627 -26.25 17.77 16.78
CA GLU A 627 -25.92 17.11 18.05
C GLU A 627 -24.40 16.81 18.18
N ASN A 628 -23.70 16.65 17.04
CA ASN A 628 -22.31 16.15 17.05
C ASN A 628 -21.30 17.16 16.47
N ASP A 629 -21.73 18.31 15.93
CA ASP A 629 -20.88 19.33 15.32
C ASP A 629 -20.02 18.83 14.12
N HIS A 630 -20.40 17.70 13.50
CA HIS A 630 -19.76 17.13 12.32
C HIS A 630 -20.77 16.41 11.42
N ALA A 631 -20.40 16.20 10.14
CA ALA A 631 -21.25 15.51 9.17
C ALA A 631 -20.75 14.06 8.84
N ILE A 632 -19.88 13.47 9.67
CA ILE A 632 -19.44 12.09 9.52
C ILE A 632 -20.56 11.16 9.99
N ILE A 633 -21.26 10.57 9.03
CA ILE A 633 -22.29 9.54 9.24
C ILE A 633 -21.89 8.34 8.38
N SER A 634 -21.78 7.16 8.99
CA SER A 634 -21.40 5.94 8.30
C SER A 634 -22.13 4.72 8.88
N ASN A 635 -21.68 3.49 8.57
CA ASN A 635 -22.36 2.23 8.84
C ASN A 635 -21.50 1.17 9.55
N GLY A 636 -20.30 1.56 10.02
CA GLY A 636 -19.35 0.64 10.62
C GLY A 636 -19.56 0.40 12.13
N PRO A 637 -18.65 -0.36 12.75
CA PRO A 637 -18.76 -0.78 14.15
C PRO A 637 -18.56 0.35 15.17
N PHE A 638 -18.03 1.50 14.73
CA PHE A 638 -17.86 2.68 15.55
C PHE A 638 -18.41 3.91 14.83
N PHE A 639 -18.86 4.87 15.61
CA PHE A 639 -19.19 6.21 15.13
C PHE A 639 -18.25 7.27 15.75
N LEU A 640 -18.05 8.37 15.05
CA LEU A 640 -17.29 9.50 15.57
C LEU A 640 -18.10 10.19 16.68
N ASP A 641 -17.59 10.18 17.91
CA ASP A 641 -18.21 10.86 19.07
C ASP A 641 -17.69 12.29 19.21
N ARG A 642 -16.39 12.50 19.04
CA ARG A 642 -15.77 13.80 19.27
C ARG A 642 -14.43 13.98 18.55
N TYR A 643 -14.25 15.12 17.94
CA TYR A 643 -12.97 15.64 17.49
C TYR A 643 -12.59 16.86 18.33
N SER A 644 -11.45 16.82 18.99
CA SER A 644 -10.92 17.88 19.87
C SER A 644 -9.52 18.27 19.43
N PRO A 645 -9.38 19.23 18.49
CA PRO A 645 -8.09 19.65 17.96
C PRO A 645 -7.18 20.26 19.03
N GLU A 646 -7.71 20.99 20.00
CA GLU A 646 -6.94 21.58 21.11
C GLU A 646 -6.37 20.49 22.03
N ALA A 647 -7.14 19.44 22.29
CA ALA A 647 -6.69 18.27 23.07
C ALA A 647 -5.88 17.28 22.20
N ARG A 648 -5.80 17.52 20.89
CA ARG A 648 -5.17 16.60 19.91
C ARG A 648 -5.71 15.18 20.03
N MET A 649 -7.04 15.05 20.03
CA MET A 649 -7.72 13.79 20.31
C MET A 649 -8.93 13.60 19.43
N ILE A 650 -9.14 12.35 18.97
CA ILE A 650 -10.39 11.86 18.38
C ILE A 650 -10.90 10.73 19.26
N VAL A 651 -12.21 10.75 19.53
CA VAL A 651 -12.91 9.69 20.25
C VAL A 651 -13.96 9.10 19.34
N ILE A 652 -13.96 7.78 19.24
CA ILE A 652 -15.00 7.00 18.57
C ILE A 652 -15.69 6.07 19.58
N LYS A 653 -16.97 5.84 19.41
CA LYS A 653 -17.75 4.95 20.28
C LYS A 653 -18.36 3.80 19.50
N ALA A 654 -18.50 2.68 20.16
CA ALA A 654 -19.09 1.49 19.60
C ALA A 654 -20.53 1.73 19.13
N PHE A 655 -20.83 1.36 17.90
CA PHE A 655 -22.16 1.36 17.34
C PHE A 655 -22.86 0.06 17.70
N LYS A 656 -23.56 0.06 18.85
CA LYS A 656 -24.27 -1.11 19.39
C LYS A 656 -25.73 -1.10 18.97
N ASP A 657 -25.97 -1.12 17.66
CA ASP A 657 -27.29 -1.17 17.06
C ASP A 657 -27.68 -2.62 16.74
N ASN A 658 -28.95 -2.99 16.97
CA ASN A 658 -29.44 -4.36 16.74
C ASN A 658 -29.44 -4.74 15.25
N THR A 659 -29.40 -3.78 14.33
CA THR A 659 -29.31 -4.04 12.89
C THR A 659 -27.88 -4.26 12.41
N TYR A 660 -26.86 -3.94 13.24
CA TYR A 660 -25.48 -4.19 12.87
C TYR A 660 -25.20 -5.70 12.78
N PRO A 661 -24.66 -6.21 11.65
CA PRO A 661 -24.72 -7.65 11.39
C PRO A 661 -23.71 -8.50 12.18
N PHE A 662 -22.63 -7.91 12.69
CA PHE A 662 -21.56 -8.67 13.31
C PHE A 662 -21.58 -8.60 14.83
N PRO A 663 -21.60 -9.75 15.54
CA PRO A 663 -21.42 -9.78 16.98
C PRO A 663 -19.96 -9.47 17.36
N ALA A 664 -19.72 -8.99 18.55
CA ALA A 664 -18.39 -8.86 19.13
C ALA A 664 -17.64 -10.20 19.07
N GLY A 665 -16.40 -10.18 18.58
CA GLY A 665 -15.58 -11.36 18.39
C GLY A 665 -15.79 -12.11 17.06
N HIS A 666 -16.57 -11.55 16.13
CA HIS A 666 -16.71 -12.11 14.78
C HIS A 666 -15.35 -12.31 14.09
N TRP A 667 -14.39 -11.41 14.31
CA TRP A 667 -13.06 -11.42 13.69
C TRP A 667 -11.99 -12.15 14.53
N LYS A 668 -12.38 -12.92 15.54
CA LYS A 668 -11.45 -13.56 16.48
C LYS A 668 -10.50 -14.58 15.81
N ASP A 669 -10.91 -15.19 14.71
CA ASP A 669 -10.10 -16.15 13.96
C ASP A 669 -8.84 -15.51 13.36
N PHE A 670 -8.80 -14.19 13.23
CA PHE A 670 -7.63 -13.46 12.77
C PHE A 670 -6.57 -13.19 13.87
N GLU A 671 -6.81 -13.56 15.13
CA GLU A 671 -5.86 -13.29 16.24
C GLU A 671 -4.64 -14.20 16.24
N ASN A 672 -4.79 -15.47 15.87
CA ASN A 672 -3.80 -16.52 16.12
C ASN A 672 -3.33 -17.17 14.82
N VAL A 673 -2.80 -16.39 13.91
CA VAL A 673 -2.27 -16.88 12.64
C VAL A 673 -0.84 -17.33 12.82
N LYS A 674 -0.51 -18.51 12.27
CA LYS A 674 0.83 -19.07 12.26
C LYS A 674 1.56 -18.63 11.00
N PHE A 675 2.73 -18.04 11.19
CA PHE A 675 3.59 -17.57 10.12
C PHE A 675 4.54 -18.64 9.65
N PRO A 676 4.83 -18.73 8.35
CA PRO A 676 5.91 -19.58 7.88
C PRO A 676 7.22 -19.13 8.52
N LYS A 677 8.05 -20.09 8.96
CA LYS A 677 9.32 -19.81 9.60
C LYS A 677 10.40 -20.78 9.14
N ILE A 678 11.52 -20.21 8.68
CA ILE A 678 12.72 -20.96 8.40
C ILE A 678 13.40 -21.32 9.73
N LEU A 679 13.58 -22.60 9.98
CA LEU A 679 14.26 -23.09 11.19
C LEU A 679 15.74 -23.34 10.92
N LYS A 680 16.05 -23.88 9.70
CA LYS A 680 17.42 -24.26 9.37
C LYS A 680 17.63 -24.28 7.85
N ILE A 681 18.80 -23.82 7.44
CA ILE A 681 19.31 -24.00 6.08
C ILE A 681 20.75 -24.51 6.17
N ASP A 682 21.02 -25.67 5.55
CA ASP A 682 22.37 -26.25 5.49
C ASP A 682 23.00 -25.86 4.14
N LEU A 683 23.80 -24.78 4.12
CA LEU A 683 24.52 -24.33 2.93
C LEU A 683 26.04 -24.31 3.20
N PRO A 684 26.85 -24.98 2.38
CA PRO A 684 28.30 -24.84 2.46
C PRO A 684 28.77 -23.43 2.13
N THR A 685 29.70 -22.88 2.90
CA THR A 685 30.27 -21.55 2.67
C THR A 685 31.11 -21.44 1.39
N VAL A 686 31.64 -22.61 0.92
CA VAL A 686 32.41 -22.72 -0.32
C VAL A 686 31.91 -23.93 -1.11
N ILE A 687 31.60 -23.71 -2.37
CA ILE A 687 31.05 -24.73 -3.28
C ILE A 687 32.02 -24.98 -4.44
N LYS A 688 32.15 -26.25 -4.81
CA LYS A 688 32.92 -26.66 -6.01
C LYS A 688 32.02 -26.47 -7.24
N LYS A 689 32.48 -25.70 -8.22
CA LYS A 689 31.80 -25.56 -9.52
C LYS A 689 31.76 -26.89 -10.25
N GLY A 690 30.63 -27.17 -10.93
CA GLY A 690 30.42 -28.42 -11.66
C GLY A 690 30.19 -29.63 -10.74
N SER A 691 29.78 -29.47 -9.51
CA SER A 691 29.31 -30.53 -8.63
C SER A 691 27.84 -30.31 -8.25
N VAL A 692 27.12 -31.40 -8.00
CA VAL A 692 25.75 -31.29 -7.46
C VAL A 692 25.81 -30.64 -6.10
N LEU A 693 24.95 -29.66 -5.87
CA LEU A 693 24.76 -28.98 -4.60
C LEU A 693 23.38 -29.33 -4.03
N SER A 694 23.37 -29.96 -2.85
CA SER A 694 22.15 -30.15 -2.06
C SER A 694 22.08 -29.10 -0.94
N ILE A 695 20.93 -28.46 -0.76
CA ILE A 695 20.68 -27.46 0.27
C ILE A 695 19.45 -27.93 1.05
N PRO A 696 19.63 -28.66 2.14
CA PRO A 696 18.53 -29.00 3.04
C PRO A 696 17.96 -27.77 3.72
N VAL A 697 16.63 -27.62 3.68
CA VAL A 697 15.88 -26.56 4.33
C VAL A 697 14.86 -27.18 5.28
N THR A 698 14.82 -26.68 6.51
CA THR A 698 13.78 -27.04 7.49
C THR A 698 12.97 -25.80 7.81
N ALA A 699 11.65 -25.87 7.68
CA ALA A 699 10.73 -24.78 7.98
C ALA A 699 9.47 -25.28 8.71
N GLU A 700 8.78 -24.41 9.40
CA GLU A 700 7.50 -24.72 10.04
C GLU A 700 6.41 -23.78 9.57
N ASP A 701 5.17 -24.23 9.69
CA ASP A 701 3.95 -23.53 9.25
C ASP A 701 4.02 -23.05 7.80
N ALA A 702 4.68 -23.83 6.94
CA ALA A 702 4.96 -23.54 5.54
C ALA A 702 4.58 -24.72 4.64
N SER A 703 4.25 -24.45 3.38
CA SER A 703 3.89 -25.46 2.36
C SER A 703 4.92 -25.57 1.25
N LYS A 704 5.56 -24.48 0.86
CA LYS A 704 6.50 -24.45 -0.30
C LYS A 704 7.66 -23.49 -0.09
N ILE A 705 8.72 -23.76 -0.85
CA ILE A 705 9.93 -22.95 -0.91
C ILE A 705 10.12 -22.50 -2.35
N HIS A 706 10.30 -21.19 -2.55
CA HIS A 706 10.85 -20.63 -3.78
C HIS A 706 12.34 -20.34 -3.55
N TYR A 707 13.19 -20.67 -4.49
CA TYR A 707 14.62 -20.36 -4.38
C TYR A 707 15.14 -19.72 -5.67
N PHE A 708 16.11 -18.82 -5.50
CA PHE A 708 16.82 -18.11 -6.56
C PHE A 708 18.30 -18.15 -6.26
N LEU A 709 19.08 -18.62 -7.22
CA LEU A 709 20.52 -18.67 -7.15
C LEU A 709 21.08 -17.80 -8.27
N THR A 710 21.81 -16.75 -7.92
CA THR A 710 22.46 -15.87 -8.89
C THR A 710 23.97 -15.96 -8.78
N ASN A 711 24.68 -15.83 -9.91
CA ASN A 711 26.14 -15.85 -9.92
C ASN A 711 26.72 -14.47 -9.50
N SER A 712 28.05 -14.39 -9.43
CA SER A 712 28.75 -13.15 -9.05
C SER A 712 28.55 -11.98 -10.02
N GLU A 713 28.00 -12.26 -11.21
CA GLU A 713 27.64 -11.26 -12.23
C GLU A 713 26.15 -10.90 -12.10
N GLY A 714 25.40 -11.56 -11.20
CA GLY A 714 23.97 -11.37 -10.94
C GLY A 714 23.05 -12.15 -11.89
N VAL A 715 23.60 -13.02 -12.75
CA VAL A 715 22.78 -13.83 -13.66
C VAL A 715 22.13 -14.96 -12.87
N THR A 716 20.82 -15.17 -13.05
CA THR A 716 20.09 -16.29 -12.45
C THR A 716 20.60 -17.62 -13.01
N VAL A 717 21.21 -18.42 -12.14
CA VAL A 717 21.79 -19.74 -12.45
C VAL A 717 20.78 -20.85 -12.22
N ALA A 718 19.97 -20.73 -11.18
CA ALA A 718 18.91 -21.67 -10.85
C ALA A 718 17.77 -20.97 -10.11
N THR A 719 16.56 -21.35 -10.46
CA THR A 719 15.33 -20.97 -9.73
C THR A 719 14.39 -22.16 -9.70
N GLY A 720 13.49 -22.21 -8.74
CA GLY A 720 12.47 -23.24 -8.69
C GLY A 720 11.60 -23.19 -7.44
N ILE A 721 10.58 -24.07 -7.46
CA ILE A 721 9.65 -24.26 -6.36
C ILE A 721 9.84 -25.68 -5.83
N LYS A 722 9.82 -25.83 -4.50
CA LYS A 722 9.83 -27.11 -3.80
C LYS A 722 8.71 -27.16 -2.79
N GLU A 723 7.91 -28.22 -2.82
CA GLU A 723 6.98 -28.55 -1.74
C GLU A 723 7.76 -29.08 -0.54
N LEU A 724 7.30 -28.76 0.68
CA LEU A 724 7.83 -29.36 1.89
C LEU A 724 7.21 -30.73 2.15
N ASP A 725 8.05 -31.71 2.47
CA ASP A 725 7.61 -32.99 3.07
C ASP A 725 7.65 -32.85 4.59
N GLY A 726 6.49 -32.61 5.19
CA GLY A 726 6.40 -32.21 6.59
C GLY A 726 7.05 -30.85 6.83
N LYS A 727 8.22 -30.85 7.49
CA LYS A 727 8.99 -29.61 7.74
C LYS A 727 10.23 -29.46 6.86
N ASN A 728 10.51 -30.42 5.94
CA ASN A 728 11.80 -30.49 5.26
C ASN A 728 11.62 -30.44 3.74
N ALA A 729 12.60 -29.84 3.08
CA ALA A 729 12.79 -29.93 1.63
C ALA A 729 14.26 -29.86 1.27
N ASP A 730 14.64 -30.52 0.16
CA ASP A 730 15.98 -30.46 -0.40
C ASP A 730 15.98 -29.70 -1.72
N ILE A 731 16.71 -28.60 -1.79
CA ILE A 731 16.96 -27.86 -3.02
C ILE A 731 18.19 -28.51 -3.70
N ILE A 732 17.99 -29.06 -4.89
CA ILE A 732 19.06 -29.70 -5.64
C ILE A 732 19.45 -28.83 -6.84
N ILE A 733 20.69 -28.36 -6.86
CA ILE A 733 21.28 -27.62 -7.97
C ILE A 733 22.19 -28.56 -8.75
N SER A 734 21.95 -28.73 -10.03
CA SER A 734 22.66 -29.65 -10.89
C SER A 734 24.12 -29.24 -11.18
N GLU A 735 24.97 -30.16 -11.63
CA GLU A 735 26.34 -29.89 -12.07
C GLU A 735 26.39 -28.82 -13.19
N ALA A 736 25.44 -28.84 -14.12
CA ALA A 736 25.34 -27.87 -15.20
C ALA A 736 25.07 -26.46 -14.69
N GLN A 737 24.21 -26.34 -13.69
CA GLN A 737 23.86 -25.05 -13.04
C GLN A 737 25.06 -24.57 -12.18
N THR A 738 25.63 -25.39 -11.32
CA THR A 738 26.79 -24.98 -10.51
C THR A 738 28.04 -24.65 -11.32
N SER A 739 28.15 -25.16 -12.56
CA SER A 739 29.22 -24.77 -13.49
C SER A 739 29.10 -23.29 -13.95
N GLN A 740 27.93 -22.71 -13.89
CA GLN A 740 27.63 -21.31 -14.25
C GLN A 740 27.87 -20.31 -13.10
N LEU A 741 28.21 -20.80 -11.91
CA LEU A 741 28.55 -19.93 -10.77
C LEU A 741 29.82 -19.11 -11.09
N GLY A 742 29.86 -17.87 -10.60
CA GLY A 742 31.00 -16.98 -10.76
C GLY A 742 32.15 -17.32 -9.81
N ASN A 743 33.35 -16.81 -10.13
CA ASN A 743 34.51 -16.90 -9.24
C ASN A 743 34.48 -15.77 -8.19
N GLY A 744 33.45 -15.71 -7.38
CA GLY A 744 33.27 -14.68 -6.38
C GLY A 744 32.07 -15.00 -5.51
N ALA A 745 31.45 -13.98 -4.93
CA ALA A 745 30.24 -14.13 -4.15
C ALA A 745 29.06 -14.44 -5.09
N ASN A 746 28.42 -15.57 -4.90
CA ASN A 746 27.16 -15.96 -5.54
C ASN A 746 26.06 -15.86 -4.49
N ASP A 747 24.89 -15.36 -4.87
CA ASP A 747 23.82 -15.07 -3.93
C ASP A 747 22.70 -16.11 -4.02
N LEU A 748 22.24 -16.58 -2.85
CA LEU A 748 21.09 -17.47 -2.71
C LEU A 748 19.99 -16.73 -1.96
N LYS A 749 18.78 -16.72 -2.54
CA LYS A 749 17.55 -16.24 -1.89
C LYS A 749 16.58 -17.41 -1.75
N ILE A 750 16.03 -17.58 -0.55
CA ILE A 750 15.02 -18.57 -0.23
C ILE A 750 13.82 -17.88 0.37
N PHE A 751 12.64 -18.15 -0.19
CA PHE A 751 11.35 -17.67 0.28
C PHE A 751 10.53 -18.88 0.72
N VAL A 752 10.16 -18.91 1.98
CA VAL A 752 9.31 -19.96 2.53
C VAL A 752 7.91 -19.43 2.69
N ILE A 753 6.91 -20.10 2.11
CA ILE A 753 5.54 -19.60 1.93
C ILE A 753 4.55 -20.59 2.52
N SER A 754 3.47 -20.07 3.11
CA SER A 754 2.28 -20.80 3.55
C SER A 754 1.10 -20.53 2.61
N GLU A 755 0.16 -21.48 2.51
CA GLU A 755 -1.10 -21.23 1.81
C GLU A 755 -2.05 -20.32 2.60
N ASN A 756 -1.91 -20.31 3.94
CA ASN A 756 -2.74 -19.50 4.84
C ASN A 756 -2.16 -18.10 5.10
N VAL A 757 -0.91 -17.87 4.71
CA VAL A 757 -0.16 -16.63 4.98
C VAL A 757 0.78 -16.38 3.82
N LEU A 758 0.49 -15.40 2.99
CA LEU A 758 1.29 -15.14 1.78
C LEU A 758 2.56 -14.32 2.05
N ARG A 759 2.71 -13.70 3.23
CA ARG A 759 3.99 -13.08 3.59
C ARG A 759 5.04 -14.18 3.74
N PRO A 760 6.11 -14.19 2.93
CA PRO A 760 7.15 -15.18 3.05
C PRO A 760 8.05 -14.93 4.27
N ASP A 761 8.64 -15.99 4.84
CA ASP A 761 9.90 -15.84 5.58
C ASP A 761 11.07 -15.94 4.59
N ILE A 762 12.03 -15.02 4.72
CA ILE A 762 13.04 -14.77 3.69
C ILE A 762 14.45 -14.99 4.25
N TYR A 763 15.23 -15.81 3.56
CA TYR A 763 16.65 -15.97 3.83
C TYR A 763 17.48 -15.55 2.62
N THR A 764 18.46 -14.68 2.81
CA THR A 764 19.39 -14.26 1.77
C THR A 764 20.81 -14.43 2.28
N THR A 765 21.66 -15.11 1.49
CA THR A 765 23.06 -15.32 1.82
C THR A 765 23.92 -15.32 0.58
N SER A 766 25.23 -15.10 0.78
CA SER A 766 26.24 -15.22 -0.27
C SER A 766 27.23 -16.31 0.08
N PHE A 767 27.69 -17.06 -0.93
CA PHE A 767 28.69 -18.10 -0.80
C PHE A 767 29.75 -18.02 -1.91
N LEU A 768 30.90 -18.64 -1.69
CA LEU A 768 31.98 -18.66 -2.67
C LEU A 768 31.93 -19.93 -3.54
N ALA A 769 32.22 -19.79 -4.83
CA ALA A 769 32.38 -20.92 -5.73
C ALA A 769 33.83 -21.01 -6.24
N VAL A 770 34.42 -22.24 -6.26
CA VAL A 770 35.79 -22.51 -6.66
C VAL A 770 35.84 -23.61 -7.69
N THR A 771 36.80 -23.55 -8.61
CA THR A 771 37.01 -24.57 -9.63
C THR A 771 37.90 -25.73 -9.15
N ASP A 772 38.80 -25.51 -8.19
CA ASP A 772 39.79 -26.48 -7.75
C ASP A 772 39.56 -26.94 -6.31
N SER A 773 39.46 -28.27 -6.08
CA SER A 773 39.15 -28.86 -4.78
C SER A 773 40.30 -28.79 -3.75
N THR A 774 41.51 -28.42 -4.18
CA THR A 774 42.68 -28.33 -3.28
C THR A 774 42.68 -27.10 -2.38
N ALA A 775 41.70 -26.18 -2.58
CA ALA A 775 41.54 -24.95 -1.80
C ALA A 775 40.41 -25.00 -0.75
N LEU A 776 39.75 -26.16 -0.60
CA LEU A 776 38.66 -26.30 0.37
C LEU A 776 39.23 -26.47 1.79
N PRO A 777 38.96 -25.64 2.76
CA PRO A 777 39.05 -26.00 4.17
C PRO A 777 38.10 -27.21 4.42
N GLU A 778 38.46 -28.09 5.35
CA GLU A 778 37.56 -29.17 5.77
C GLU A 778 36.17 -28.57 6.07
N THR A 779 35.15 -29.15 5.45
CA THR A 779 33.77 -28.66 5.48
C THR A 779 33.29 -28.50 6.91
N THR A 780 33.34 -27.29 7.42
CA THR A 780 32.53 -26.90 8.57
C THR A 780 31.17 -26.58 8.05
N THR A 781 30.23 -27.52 8.15
CA THR A 781 28.81 -27.26 8.00
C THR A 781 28.42 -26.27 9.11
N VAL A 782 28.21 -25.05 8.78
CA VAL A 782 27.66 -24.08 9.73
C VAL A 782 26.14 -24.26 9.70
N GLY A 783 25.66 -25.17 10.53
CA GLY A 783 24.24 -25.18 10.86
C GLY A 783 23.93 -23.92 11.70
N PHE A 784 23.25 -22.98 11.11
CA PHE A 784 22.71 -21.86 11.87
C PHE A 784 21.40 -22.32 12.50
N ASP A 785 21.41 -22.46 13.82
CA ASP A 785 20.19 -22.62 14.61
C ASP A 785 19.62 -21.22 14.77
N ILE A 786 18.59 -20.88 13.98
CA ILE A 786 18.04 -19.53 13.90
C ILE A 786 17.18 -19.18 15.15
N GLN A 787 17.16 -20.07 16.17
CA GLN A 787 16.37 -19.84 17.38
C GLN A 787 16.78 -18.58 18.18
N ASP A 788 17.99 -18.00 17.94
CA ASP A 788 18.51 -16.87 18.73
C ASP A 788 19.26 -15.78 17.92
N SER A 789 19.20 -15.75 16.59
CA SER A 789 20.14 -14.95 15.78
C SER A 789 19.63 -13.59 15.28
N LYS A 790 18.79 -12.89 16.01
CA LYS A 790 18.59 -11.45 15.73
C LYS A 790 19.82 -10.57 16.09
N ASN A 791 20.82 -11.13 16.82
CA ASN A 791 22.00 -10.39 17.29
C ASN A 791 23.34 -10.81 16.67
N ASP A 792 23.40 -11.81 15.76
CA ASP A 792 24.69 -12.37 15.29
C ASP A 792 25.22 -11.82 13.97
N TYR A 793 24.58 -10.81 13.37
CA TYR A 793 25.13 -10.17 12.15
C TYR A 793 26.52 -9.54 12.39
N VAL A 794 26.86 -9.16 13.62
CA VAL A 794 28.18 -8.65 13.99
C VAL A 794 29.24 -9.76 13.97
N GLY A 795 28.88 -10.99 14.33
CA GLY A 795 29.77 -12.17 14.31
C GLY A 795 30.17 -12.60 12.90
N ILE A 796 29.24 -12.55 11.94
CA ILE A 796 29.48 -12.96 10.54
C ILE A 796 30.40 -11.96 9.82
N PHE A 797 30.28 -10.66 10.09
CA PHE A 797 31.20 -9.65 9.56
C PHE A 797 32.63 -9.84 10.07
N ALA A 798 32.80 -10.21 11.36
CA ALA A 798 34.12 -10.51 11.91
C ALA A 798 34.79 -11.73 11.27
N ILE A 799 34.02 -12.75 10.87
CA ILE A 799 34.52 -13.95 10.18
C ILE A 799 34.90 -13.62 8.74
N ILE A 800 34.12 -12.82 8.02
CA ILE A 800 34.42 -12.41 6.63
C ILE A 800 35.63 -11.49 6.60
N ILE A 801 35.77 -10.54 7.52
CA ILE A 801 36.95 -9.67 7.65
C ILE A 801 38.18 -10.52 8.01
N GLY A 802 38.05 -11.51 8.89
CA GLY A 802 39.09 -12.45 9.24
C GLY A 802 39.57 -13.28 8.01
N ALA A 803 38.64 -13.76 7.18
CA ALA A 803 38.97 -14.50 5.95
C ALA A 803 39.67 -13.65 4.90
N ILE A 804 39.23 -12.36 4.74
CA ILE A 804 39.88 -11.41 3.82
C ILE A 804 41.27 -11.05 4.30
N ILE A 805 41.50 -10.85 5.60
CA ILE A 805 42.82 -10.57 6.18
C ILE A 805 43.74 -11.77 6.00
N VAL A 806 43.29 -13.00 6.24
CA VAL A 806 44.05 -14.21 6.04
C VAL A 806 44.38 -14.40 4.55
N GLY A 807 43.42 -14.22 3.64
CA GLY A 807 43.62 -14.26 2.19
C GLY A 807 44.66 -13.23 1.71
N THR A 808 44.59 -12.03 2.21
CA THR A 808 45.55 -10.93 1.87
C THR A 808 46.94 -11.24 2.42
N ILE A 809 47.08 -11.81 3.62
CA ILE A 809 48.36 -12.22 4.21
C ILE A 809 48.97 -13.38 3.42
N VAL A 810 48.18 -14.36 2.98
CA VAL A 810 48.65 -15.47 2.14
C VAL A 810 49.09 -14.98 0.78
N TYR A 811 48.33 -14.05 0.14
CA TYR A 811 48.71 -13.45 -1.12
C TYR A 811 50.02 -12.63 -1.01
N LEU A 812 50.16 -11.83 0.02
CA LEU A 812 51.39 -11.02 0.25
C LEU A 812 52.60 -11.94 0.57
N ARG A 813 52.43 -13.05 1.29
CA ARG A 813 53.50 -14.03 1.51
C ARG A 813 53.88 -14.78 0.21
N ARG A 814 52.95 -15.12 -0.68
CA ARG A 814 53.27 -15.71 -2.00
C ARG A 814 54.00 -14.68 -2.90
N LYS A 815 53.57 -13.43 -2.91
CA LYS A 815 54.26 -12.38 -3.69
C LYS A 815 55.69 -12.10 -3.20
N ARG A 816 55.95 -12.17 -1.86
CA ARG A 816 57.32 -12.08 -1.31
C ARG A 816 58.20 -13.29 -1.69
N LYS A 817 57.67 -14.52 -1.73
CA LYS A 817 58.42 -15.70 -2.19
C LYS A 817 58.77 -15.65 -3.69
N SER A 818 57.84 -15.13 -4.54
CA SER A 818 58.11 -14.98 -5.95
C SER A 818 59.17 -13.89 -6.25
N THR A 819 59.28 -12.86 -5.43
CA THR A 819 60.29 -11.80 -5.58
C THR A 819 61.68 -12.18 -5.05
N GLN A 820 61.78 -13.20 -4.16
CA GLN A 820 63.03 -13.75 -3.68
C GLN A 820 63.66 -14.76 -4.69
N ASN A 821 62.84 -15.44 -5.50
CA ASN A 821 63.32 -16.32 -6.57
C ASN A 821 63.75 -15.66 -7.85
N LEU A 822 63.65 -14.34 -7.94
CA LEU A 822 64.16 -13.50 -9.08
C LEU A 822 65.46 -12.76 -8.74
N ARG A 823 66.09 -13.09 -7.59
CA ARG A 823 67.38 -12.52 -7.17
C ARG A 823 68.46 -13.60 -6.89
N HIS A 824 68.37 -14.73 -7.57
CA HIS A 824 69.48 -15.67 -7.66
C HIS A 824 69.81 -15.99 -9.12
#